data_d7f971969f138d2d9f1d29289c17a832
#
_entry.id   d7f971969f138d2d9f1d29289c17a832
#
_cell.length_a   1.000
_cell.length_b   1.000
_cell.length_c   1.000
_cell.angle_alpha   90.00
_cell.angle_beta   90.00
_cell.angle_gamma   90.00
#
_symmetry.space_group_name_H-M   'P 1'
#
loop_
_entity.id
_entity.type
_entity.pdbx_description
1 polymer ?
#
loop_
_entity_poly.entity_id
_entity_poly.type
_entity_poly.pdbx_seq_one_letter_code
_entity_poly.pdbx_strand_id
1 'polypeptide(L)'
;MANNGSYSNEKTGSLDVDYGVDPATGGFFNSDFKKHDDLKQMLDTNKDHVKLEAMKRIIGMIAKGRDASDLFPAVVKNVVSKNIEVKKLVYVYLVRYAEEQQDLALLSISTFQRALKDPNQLIRASALRVLSSIRVSVIVPIVMLAIKDSASDLSAYVRKTAAHAIPKLYSLDPEQKEELVLLIDKLLADKTTLVVGSAVMAFEEVCPERIDLIHKNYRKLCNLLLDIDEWGQVVIVNMLTRYARTQFLDPNRGVSNQLFKDLMEGNSKFETITLDPDHRLLLRNTKPLLQSRNAAVVMSVAQLYHHCAPRSEVSLVAKSLIRLLRSHREVQSVVLNSIAAISVHRKAMFEPYLKSFFVRTSDLTHIKILKLEVLTNLASESNISVILREFQTYISSQDKKFVAAAIQAIGRCASSIKEVTDSCLTGLVAMLSNRDEAVVAESVVVIKKLLQTQPSAHVDIIRHMAKLTDTITVPHALASILWLLGEYSPLVPTIGPDVLRKMAKNFVNEEDIVKLQVLNLAVKLYLTNPSQTALLCQYVLTLARYDQNYDIRDRSRFLRQFLFPNTESSLSKQAKNIFMATKPAPLLQSKFVDREEFQMGSLSHYINTRAIGYHDLPDFPEKEPDPSVRDVPEEEVPQPKPVKKSTKEPKIKKTGKIQQIDQSATSSSSEEYTDSEEESDSDEAPPKIVNKKKSNVTPTTASKPKSNVDLLLDLDDFVPSMSTPVMTPSLGGFLTPVSASVSAQVASSSHSSGKSLELLNKINGGKNQLSISGRFTRSPNPFSPTMVSIELTFTNHESSEALTNIHIGAKNLSSGMMINDFTTILEIPPLKNTIGTIGVDFNDSIKPVNFDIVWAHSGMEHVAKVSFSAPVGELVQPFIMQESLFLSKQSNLRGMNEQTAKFSLKPSCSVLTTVLEACNFSVVSSSDNVYRFAGQTTSQKVLVLCTAIVNENNVDLTVNCNDAIFGSMMLTFVKNILSK
;
A
#
# COMPACT_ATOMS: atom_id res chain seq x y z
N MET A 1 34.02 29.86 38.42
CA MET A 1 33.01 30.92 38.58
C MET A 1 32.03 30.78 37.47
N ALA A 2 30.86 30.39 37.86
CA ALA A 2 29.77 30.03 36.95
C ALA A 2 29.11 31.31 36.41
N ASN A 3 28.67 31.25 35.13
CA ASN A 3 27.67 32.17 34.64
C ASN A 3 26.57 31.36 33.96
N ASN A 4 25.50 31.22 34.70
CA ASN A 4 24.21 30.71 34.25
C ASN A 4 23.55 31.77 33.37
N GLY A 5 23.34 31.45 32.10
CA GLY A 5 22.42 32.17 31.23
C GLY A 5 21.08 31.44 31.25
N SER A 6 20.11 31.97 31.97
CA SER A 6 18.73 31.51 32.01
C SER A 6 18.02 31.88 30.71
N TYR A 7 17.55 30.87 29.99
CA TYR A 7 16.56 31.03 28.92
C TYR A 7 15.19 31.26 29.57
N SER A 8 14.69 32.47 29.46
CA SER A 8 13.32 32.81 29.79
C SER A 8 12.36 32.21 28.74
N ASN A 9 11.52 31.31 29.19
CA ASN A 9 10.38 30.78 28.48
C ASN A 9 9.32 31.89 28.35
N GLU A 10 9.26 32.56 27.21
CA GLU A 10 8.11 33.39 26.89
C GLU A 10 6.95 32.46 26.51
N LYS A 11 5.99 32.36 27.40
CA LYS A 11 4.64 31.85 27.13
C LYS A 11 3.99 32.76 26.10
N THR A 12 3.92 32.33 24.86
CA THR A 12 2.96 32.87 23.91
C THR A 12 1.58 32.45 24.36
N GLY A 13 0.89 33.32 25.07
CA GLY A 13 -0.54 33.16 25.34
C GLY A 13 -1.31 33.21 24.03
N SER A 14 -1.97 32.14 23.71
CA SER A 14 -3.01 32.12 22.68
C SER A 14 -4.18 32.92 23.27
N LEU A 15 -4.37 34.11 22.77
CA LEU A 15 -5.64 34.82 22.94
C LEU A 15 -6.66 34.18 22.05
N ASP A 16 -7.32 33.15 22.54
CA ASP A 16 -8.61 32.72 22.06
C ASP A 16 -9.63 33.80 22.42
N VAL A 17 -9.86 34.69 21.49
CA VAL A 17 -10.96 35.65 21.59
C VAL A 17 -12.21 34.87 21.20
N ASP A 18 -12.92 34.42 22.23
CA ASP A 18 -14.26 33.83 22.12
C ASP A 18 -15.24 34.95 21.71
N TYR A 19 -15.52 35.04 20.41
CA TYR A 19 -16.62 35.89 19.93
C TYR A 19 -17.91 35.09 20.04
N GLY A 20 -18.69 35.43 21.08
CA GLY A 20 -20.07 35.00 21.23
C GLY A 20 -20.85 35.31 19.95
N VAL A 21 -21.38 34.28 19.36
CA VAL A 21 -22.26 34.33 18.19
C VAL A 21 -23.68 34.61 18.69
N ASP A 22 -24.19 35.79 18.39
CA ASP A 22 -25.64 36.07 18.48
C ASP A 22 -26.42 35.27 17.42
N PRO A 23 -27.44 34.51 17.83
CA PRO A 23 -28.14 33.59 16.89
C PRO A 23 -29.31 34.24 16.15
N ALA A 24 -29.25 35.49 15.78
CA ALA A 24 -30.37 36.13 15.06
C ALA A 24 -29.88 37.05 13.92
N THR A 25 -29.21 36.51 12.91
CA THR A 25 -29.27 37.05 11.55
C THR A 25 -28.63 36.07 10.57
N GLY A 26 -29.40 35.59 9.61
CA GLY A 26 -28.96 34.72 8.54
C GLY A 26 -27.83 35.32 7.70
N GLY A 27 -26.69 34.65 7.70
CA GLY A 27 -25.54 35.16 6.96
C GLY A 27 -24.30 34.25 7.06
N PHE A 28 -24.35 33.05 6.54
CA PHE A 28 -23.16 32.20 6.34
C PHE A 28 -22.10 32.90 5.48
N PHE A 29 -22.51 33.87 4.65
CA PHE A 29 -21.62 34.67 3.78
C PHE A 29 -20.99 35.87 4.50
N ASN A 30 -21.55 36.36 5.59
CA ASN A 30 -21.10 37.62 6.23
C ASN A 30 -19.88 37.43 7.16
N SER A 31 -19.63 36.22 7.66
CA SER A 31 -18.51 35.96 8.57
C SER A 31 -17.17 35.83 7.84
N ASP A 32 -17.18 35.37 6.60
CA ASP A 32 -15.93 35.20 5.81
C ASP A 32 -15.49 36.52 5.20
N PHE A 33 -16.39 37.40 4.79
CA PHE A 33 -16.07 38.77 4.34
C PHE A 33 -15.43 39.62 5.46
N LYS A 34 -15.94 39.57 6.69
CA LYS A 34 -15.30 40.25 7.83
C LYS A 34 -13.89 39.73 8.10
N LYS A 35 -13.66 38.43 7.99
CA LYS A 35 -12.31 37.85 8.14
C LYS A 35 -11.36 38.29 7.01
N HIS A 36 -11.85 38.46 5.79
CA HIS A 36 -11.05 38.95 4.66
C HIS A 36 -10.66 40.42 4.84
N ASP A 37 -11.54 41.25 5.37
CA ASP A 37 -11.25 42.67 5.63
C ASP A 37 -10.23 42.87 6.75
N ASP A 38 -10.30 42.05 7.80
CA ASP A 38 -9.27 42.02 8.87
C ASP A 38 -7.90 41.66 8.30
N LEU A 39 -7.85 40.65 7.40
CA LEU A 39 -6.62 40.22 6.73
C LEU A 39 -6.08 41.32 5.79
N LYS A 40 -6.93 42.06 5.09
CA LYS A 40 -6.52 43.20 4.27
C LYS A 40 -5.89 44.29 5.13
N GLN A 41 -6.49 44.62 6.29
CA GLN A 41 -5.93 45.57 7.23
C GLN A 41 -4.58 45.13 7.79
N MET A 42 -4.45 43.85 8.16
CA MET A 42 -3.16 43.29 8.63
C MET A 42 -2.07 43.36 7.55
N LEU A 43 -2.40 43.16 6.28
CA LEU A 43 -1.48 43.25 5.16
C LEU A 43 -1.03 44.68 4.84
N ASP A 44 -1.85 45.72 5.14
CA ASP A 44 -1.53 47.11 4.90
C ASP A 44 -0.71 47.73 6.06
N THR A 45 -0.55 47.03 7.20
CA THR A 45 0.28 47.50 8.33
C THR A 45 1.77 47.54 7.96
N ASN A 46 2.55 48.45 8.58
CA ASN A 46 4.00 48.50 8.35
C ASN A 46 4.82 47.48 9.16
N LYS A 47 4.16 46.63 9.98
CA LYS A 47 4.82 45.67 10.85
C LYS A 47 4.99 44.33 10.13
N ASP A 48 6.22 43.87 9.87
CA ASP A 48 6.52 42.65 9.14
C ASP A 48 5.94 41.37 9.78
N HIS A 49 5.91 41.28 11.14
CA HIS A 49 5.36 40.14 11.83
C HIS A 49 3.84 39.99 11.61
N VAL A 50 3.10 41.11 11.58
CA VAL A 50 1.65 41.13 11.31
C VAL A 50 1.37 40.69 9.85
N LYS A 51 2.17 41.21 8.90
CA LYS A 51 2.09 40.77 7.49
C LYS A 51 2.38 39.29 7.35
N LEU A 52 3.40 38.77 8.04
CA LEU A 52 3.76 37.35 7.99
C LEU A 52 2.63 36.48 8.54
N GLU A 53 2.01 36.89 9.63
CA GLU A 53 0.88 36.17 10.23
C GLU A 53 -0.35 36.19 9.30
N ALA A 54 -0.69 37.33 8.71
CA ALA A 54 -1.76 37.44 7.73
C ALA A 54 -1.52 36.52 6.54
N MET A 55 -0.30 36.50 5.99
CA MET A 55 0.07 35.61 4.88
C MET A 55 0.00 34.12 5.24
N LYS A 56 0.45 33.74 6.46
CA LYS A 56 0.32 32.35 6.95
C LYS A 56 -1.15 31.93 7.05
N ARG A 57 -2.04 32.83 7.51
CA ARG A 57 -3.48 32.57 7.59
C ARG A 57 -4.09 32.40 6.19
N ILE A 58 -3.73 33.27 5.24
CA ILE A 58 -4.19 33.21 3.84
C ILE A 58 -3.75 31.90 3.17
N ILE A 59 -2.48 31.54 3.27
CA ILE A 59 -1.99 30.25 2.72
C ILE A 59 -2.66 29.06 3.41
N GLY A 60 -2.92 29.15 4.72
CA GLY A 60 -3.67 28.13 5.46
C GLY A 60 -5.13 27.99 4.99
N MET A 61 -5.78 29.10 4.56
CA MET A 61 -7.13 29.03 3.93
C MET A 61 -7.08 28.33 2.57
N ILE A 62 -6.12 28.69 1.74
CA ILE A 62 -5.90 28.06 0.43
C ILE A 62 -5.63 26.56 0.56
N ALA A 63 -4.78 26.17 1.53
CA ALA A 63 -4.50 24.76 1.81
C ALA A 63 -5.74 23.96 2.25
N LYS A 64 -6.75 24.63 2.83
CA LYS A 64 -8.05 24.06 3.20
C LYS A 64 -9.08 24.09 2.06
N GLY A 65 -8.67 24.50 0.85
CA GLY A 65 -9.54 24.61 -0.31
C GLY A 65 -10.51 25.80 -0.30
N ARG A 66 -10.29 26.80 0.56
CA ARG A 66 -11.10 28.04 0.58
C ARG A 66 -10.56 29.02 -0.44
N ASP A 67 -11.46 29.71 -1.13
CA ASP A 67 -11.09 30.77 -2.06
C ASP A 67 -10.60 32.02 -1.29
N ALA A 68 -9.53 32.61 -1.81
CA ALA A 68 -8.91 33.82 -1.30
C ALA A 68 -8.57 34.80 -2.42
N SER A 69 -9.22 34.69 -3.60
CA SER A 69 -8.99 35.52 -4.78
C SER A 69 -9.22 37.02 -4.52
N ASP A 70 -10.20 37.37 -3.66
CA ASP A 70 -10.52 38.72 -3.26
C ASP A 70 -9.39 39.50 -2.56
N LEU A 71 -8.41 38.75 -1.99
CA LEU A 71 -7.25 39.33 -1.31
C LEU A 71 -6.11 39.68 -2.25
N PHE A 72 -6.23 39.35 -3.56
CA PHE A 72 -5.17 39.52 -4.55
C PHE A 72 -4.55 40.91 -4.58
N PRO A 73 -5.32 42.03 -4.64
CA PRO A 73 -4.76 43.40 -4.68
C PRO A 73 -3.96 43.74 -3.42
N ALA A 74 -4.40 43.28 -2.24
CA ALA A 74 -3.72 43.55 -0.98
C ALA A 74 -2.42 42.72 -0.83
N VAL A 75 -2.44 41.47 -1.35
CA VAL A 75 -1.26 40.59 -1.34
C VAL A 75 -0.20 41.08 -2.33
N VAL A 76 -0.58 41.48 -3.56
CA VAL A 76 0.35 41.99 -4.59
C VAL A 76 1.14 43.20 -4.13
N LYS A 77 0.57 44.12 -3.39
CA LYS A 77 1.29 45.27 -2.79
C LYS A 77 2.48 44.82 -1.93
N ASN A 78 2.40 43.65 -1.31
CA ASN A 78 3.47 43.13 -0.43
C ASN A 78 4.59 42.40 -1.19
N VAL A 79 4.57 42.29 -2.50
CA VAL A 79 5.68 41.79 -3.35
C VAL A 79 6.97 42.61 -3.12
N VAL A 80 6.83 43.92 -2.83
CA VAL A 80 7.96 44.85 -2.58
C VAL A 80 8.55 44.70 -1.17
N SER A 81 7.93 43.93 -0.25
CA SER A 81 8.44 43.76 1.12
C SER A 81 9.92 43.38 1.14
N LYS A 82 10.68 43.90 2.11
CA LYS A 82 12.08 43.55 2.31
C LYS A 82 12.23 42.18 3.01
N ASN A 83 11.22 41.75 3.75
CA ASN A 83 11.25 40.47 4.46
C ASN A 83 11.13 39.28 3.49
N ILE A 84 12.12 38.39 3.51
CA ILE A 84 12.22 37.23 2.63
C ILE A 84 11.09 36.24 2.89
N GLU A 85 10.65 36.08 4.15
CA GLU A 85 9.57 35.14 4.48
C GLU A 85 8.22 35.60 3.96
N VAL A 86 7.93 36.90 4.12
CA VAL A 86 6.72 37.52 3.56
C VAL A 86 6.73 37.34 2.05
N LYS A 87 7.87 37.67 1.37
CA LYS A 87 8.02 37.46 -0.08
C LYS A 87 7.72 36.04 -0.52
N LYS A 88 8.26 35.04 0.19
CA LYS A 88 8.02 33.63 -0.17
C LYS A 88 6.53 33.27 -0.16
N LEU A 89 5.80 33.71 0.88
CA LEU A 89 4.37 33.42 0.98
C LEU A 89 3.55 34.18 -0.08
N VAL A 90 3.91 35.46 -0.35
CA VAL A 90 3.30 36.23 -1.44
C VAL A 90 3.54 35.54 -2.79
N TYR A 91 4.74 35.00 -3.00
CA TYR A 91 5.07 34.28 -4.24
C TYR A 91 4.24 33.01 -4.42
N VAL A 92 4.02 32.24 -3.35
CA VAL A 92 3.14 31.06 -3.41
C VAL A 92 1.71 31.45 -3.76
N TYR A 93 1.23 32.53 -3.18
CA TYR A 93 -0.09 33.06 -3.49
C TYR A 93 -0.22 33.52 -4.94
N LEU A 94 0.78 34.25 -5.46
CA LEU A 94 0.79 34.73 -6.83
C LEU A 94 0.78 33.57 -7.86
N VAL A 95 1.59 32.55 -7.64
CA VAL A 95 1.61 31.38 -8.54
C VAL A 95 0.24 30.69 -8.61
N ARG A 96 -0.54 30.72 -7.51
CA ARG A 96 -1.87 30.11 -7.47
C ARG A 96 -2.95 30.90 -8.20
N TYR A 97 -2.94 32.23 -8.04
CA TYR A 97 -4.03 33.08 -8.51
C TYR A 97 -3.69 33.95 -9.72
N ALA A 98 -2.43 33.98 -10.18
CA ALA A 98 -2.02 34.84 -11.30
C ALA A 98 -2.72 34.50 -12.62
N GLU A 99 -3.11 33.25 -12.83
CA GLU A 99 -3.84 32.79 -14.00
C GLU A 99 -5.28 33.30 -14.01
N GLU A 100 -5.89 33.42 -12.83
CA GLU A 100 -7.27 33.94 -12.67
C GLU A 100 -7.35 35.48 -12.77
N GLN A 101 -6.27 36.17 -12.31
CA GLN A 101 -6.23 37.64 -12.27
C GLN A 101 -4.99 38.19 -13.02
N GLN A 102 -4.94 37.97 -14.32
CA GLN A 102 -3.76 38.25 -15.16
C GLN A 102 -3.35 39.71 -15.13
N ASP A 103 -4.31 40.64 -15.26
CA ASP A 103 -4.03 42.10 -15.34
C ASP A 103 -3.34 42.60 -14.05
N LEU A 104 -3.77 42.12 -12.90
CA LEU A 104 -3.16 42.51 -11.63
C LEU A 104 -1.81 41.82 -11.42
N ALA A 105 -1.64 40.57 -11.91
CA ALA A 105 -0.36 39.86 -11.87
C ALA A 105 0.71 40.57 -12.71
N LEU A 106 0.32 41.17 -13.86
CA LEU A 106 1.22 41.97 -14.73
C LEU A 106 1.86 43.15 -14.00
N LEU A 107 1.18 43.77 -13.04
CA LEU A 107 1.73 44.84 -12.21
C LEU A 107 2.93 44.44 -11.37
N SER A 108 3.04 43.14 -11.01
CA SER A 108 4.15 42.61 -10.23
C SER A 108 5.43 42.36 -11.05
N ILE A 109 5.35 42.29 -12.38
CA ILE A 109 6.47 41.90 -13.26
C ILE A 109 7.65 42.85 -13.12
N SER A 110 7.41 44.17 -13.08
CA SER A 110 8.47 45.20 -12.90
C SER A 110 9.26 44.98 -11.61
N THR A 111 8.61 44.51 -10.55
CA THR A 111 9.25 44.15 -9.28
C THR A 111 10.09 42.88 -9.42
N PHE A 112 9.61 41.89 -10.17
CA PHE A 112 10.41 40.69 -10.47
C PHE A 112 11.64 41.00 -11.33
N GLN A 113 11.51 41.84 -12.35
CA GLN A 113 12.63 42.27 -13.18
C GLN A 113 13.72 43.00 -12.35
N ARG A 114 13.29 43.83 -11.39
CA ARG A 114 14.22 44.44 -10.44
C ARG A 114 14.87 43.41 -9.50
N ALA A 115 14.09 42.43 -9.01
CA ALA A 115 14.58 41.37 -8.14
C ALA A 115 15.57 40.40 -8.85
N LEU A 116 15.45 40.22 -10.16
CA LEU A 116 16.41 39.44 -10.97
C LEU A 116 17.81 40.07 -11.00
N LYS A 117 17.94 41.39 -10.73
CA LYS A 117 19.22 42.13 -10.67
C LYS A 117 19.71 42.35 -9.23
N ASP A 118 19.06 41.74 -8.23
CA ASP A 118 19.43 41.87 -6.82
C ASP A 118 20.82 41.26 -6.57
N PRO A 119 21.69 41.87 -5.72
CA PRO A 119 22.98 41.29 -5.36
C PRO A 119 22.86 39.92 -4.70
N ASN A 120 21.75 39.64 -4.00
CA ASN A 120 21.53 38.36 -3.34
C ASN A 120 21.05 37.26 -4.31
N GLN A 121 21.85 36.21 -4.48
CA GLN A 121 21.55 35.07 -5.35
C GLN A 121 20.22 34.38 -5.02
N LEU A 122 19.81 34.34 -3.73
CA LEU A 122 18.55 33.71 -3.33
C LEU A 122 17.33 34.51 -3.80
N ILE A 123 17.44 35.83 -3.83
CA ILE A 123 16.36 36.70 -4.32
C ILE A 123 16.26 36.57 -5.84
N ARG A 124 17.40 36.58 -6.57
CA ARG A 124 17.41 36.37 -8.01
C ARG A 124 16.76 35.04 -8.42
N ALA A 125 17.19 33.94 -7.77
CA ALA A 125 16.67 32.63 -8.04
C ALA A 125 15.17 32.50 -7.70
N SER A 126 14.74 33.09 -6.58
CA SER A 126 13.32 33.08 -6.18
C SER A 126 12.44 33.86 -7.13
N ALA A 127 12.92 35.03 -7.61
CA ALA A 127 12.24 35.84 -8.58
C ALA A 127 12.06 35.09 -9.92
N LEU A 128 13.12 34.46 -10.43
CA LEU A 128 13.05 33.64 -11.64
C LEU A 128 12.09 32.45 -11.49
N ARG A 129 12.15 31.76 -10.36
CA ARG A 129 11.26 30.62 -10.08
C ARG A 129 9.79 31.00 -10.13
N VAL A 130 9.44 32.15 -9.55
CA VAL A 130 8.05 32.64 -9.56
C VAL A 130 7.64 33.14 -10.91
N LEU A 131 8.47 33.98 -11.54
CA LEU A 131 8.22 34.54 -12.85
C LEU A 131 7.97 33.43 -13.91
N SER A 132 8.76 32.36 -13.89
CA SER A 132 8.58 31.20 -14.77
C SER A 132 7.38 30.30 -14.41
N SER A 133 6.81 30.45 -13.21
CA SER A 133 5.65 29.67 -12.76
C SER A 133 4.31 30.41 -12.98
N ILE A 134 4.35 31.70 -13.31
CA ILE A 134 3.16 32.46 -13.70
C ILE A 134 2.77 32.06 -15.12
N ARG A 135 1.59 31.47 -15.28
CA ARG A 135 1.11 30.93 -16.56
C ARG A 135 0.30 31.95 -17.35
N VAL A 136 0.97 33.00 -17.80
CA VAL A 136 0.37 34.08 -18.60
C VAL A 136 1.20 34.23 -19.88
N SER A 137 0.58 34.06 -21.06
CA SER A 137 1.31 34.04 -22.34
C SER A 137 1.99 35.39 -22.67
N VAL A 138 1.44 36.51 -22.24
CA VAL A 138 2.01 37.85 -22.48
C VAL A 138 3.40 38.03 -21.87
N ILE A 139 3.76 37.28 -20.84
CA ILE A 139 5.09 37.41 -20.19
C ILE A 139 6.19 36.56 -20.82
N VAL A 140 5.88 35.70 -21.78
CA VAL A 140 6.83 34.79 -22.43
C VAL A 140 8.15 35.46 -22.85
N PRO A 141 8.14 36.60 -23.56
CA PRO A 141 9.40 37.25 -23.97
C PRO A 141 10.25 37.72 -22.78
N ILE A 142 9.59 38.18 -21.71
CA ILE A 142 10.27 38.62 -20.49
C ILE A 142 10.89 37.44 -19.74
N VAL A 143 10.16 36.33 -19.68
CA VAL A 143 10.66 35.09 -19.03
C VAL A 143 11.81 34.51 -19.82
N MET A 144 11.75 34.51 -21.18
CA MET A 144 12.84 34.04 -22.03
C MET A 144 14.12 34.86 -21.79
N LEU A 145 14.02 36.20 -21.78
CA LEU A 145 15.16 37.08 -21.50
C LEU A 145 15.74 36.80 -20.08
N ALA A 146 14.85 36.67 -19.10
CA ALA A 146 15.27 36.35 -17.71
C ALA A 146 16.00 35.00 -17.60
N ILE A 147 15.58 33.98 -18.36
CA ILE A 147 16.25 32.68 -18.42
C ILE A 147 17.61 32.82 -19.09
N LYS A 148 17.73 33.56 -20.20
CA LYS A 148 19.02 33.82 -20.92
C LYS A 148 20.04 34.47 -19.99
N ASP A 149 19.62 35.51 -19.28
CA ASP A 149 20.49 36.23 -18.33
C ASP A 149 20.90 35.31 -17.18
N SER A 150 19.94 34.61 -16.59
CA SER A 150 20.16 33.72 -15.43
C SER A 150 20.97 32.47 -15.77
N ALA A 151 20.90 31.94 -16.99
CA ALA A 151 21.74 30.85 -17.46
C ALA A 151 23.23 31.22 -17.55
N SER A 152 23.54 32.54 -17.55
CA SER A 152 24.91 33.08 -17.56
C SER A 152 25.35 33.64 -16.20
N ASP A 153 24.53 33.52 -15.15
CA ASP A 153 24.81 34.06 -13.82
C ASP A 153 26.06 33.42 -13.19
N LEU A 154 26.78 34.21 -12.41
CA LEU A 154 27.96 33.72 -11.64
C LEU A 154 27.57 32.63 -10.64
N SER A 155 26.37 32.69 -10.07
CA SER A 155 25.91 31.72 -9.07
C SER A 155 25.35 30.46 -9.70
N ALA A 156 25.91 29.31 -9.34
CA ALA A 156 25.39 28.01 -9.75
C ALA A 156 23.93 27.80 -9.31
N TYR A 157 23.53 28.39 -8.17
CA TYR A 157 22.16 28.28 -7.69
C TYR A 157 21.15 28.99 -8.59
N VAL A 158 21.54 30.15 -9.17
CA VAL A 158 20.67 30.84 -10.15
C VAL A 158 20.63 30.09 -11.47
N ARG A 159 21.77 29.57 -11.95
CA ARG A 159 21.83 28.74 -13.16
C ARG A 159 20.99 27.44 -13.03
N LYS A 160 21.01 26.79 -11.86
CA LYS A 160 20.10 25.67 -11.55
C LYS A 160 18.64 26.07 -11.71
N THR A 161 18.28 27.24 -11.18
CA THR A 161 16.90 27.73 -11.29
C THR A 161 16.53 28.07 -12.73
N ALA A 162 17.47 28.58 -13.53
CA ALA A 162 17.27 28.80 -14.97
C ALA A 162 16.98 27.49 -15.70
N ALA A 163 17.73 26.41 -15.40
CA ALA A 163 17.45 25.09 -15.95
C ALA A 163 16.03 24.60 -15.64
N HIS A 164 15.56 24.78 -14.42
CA HIS A 164 14.18 24.44 -14.05
C HIS A 164 13.11 25.35 -14.63
N ALA A 165 13.46 26.56 -15.04
CA ALA A 165 12.53 27.50 -15.68
C ALA A 165 12.28 27.15 -17.16
N ILE A 166 13.23 26.49 -17.82
CA ILE A 166 13.16 26.11 -19.23
C ILE A 166 11.94 25.22 -19.53
N PRO A 167 11.69 24.09 -18.86
CA PRO A 167 10.54 23.23 -19.11
C PRO A 167 9.20 23.95 -18.87
N LYS A 168 9.17 24.84 -17.88
CA LYS A 168 7.96 25.62 -17.58
C LYS A 168 7.60 26.58 -18.70
N LEU A 169 8.61 27.25 -19.27
CA LEU A 169 8.41 28.13 -20.39
C LEU A 169 8.00 27.33 -21.64
N TYR A 170 8.65 26.18 -21.89
CA TYR A 170 8.29 25.29 -23.00
C TYR A 170 6.84 24.80 -22.90
N SER A 171 6.36 24.48 -21.68
CA SER A 171 4.95 24.08 -21.48
C SER A 171 3.95 25.20 -21.70
N LEU A 172 4.38 26.46 -21.61
CA LEU A 172 3.56 27.65 -21.86
C LEU A 172 3.55 28.06 -23.34
N ASP A 173 4.72 28.02 -23.96
CA ASP A 173 4.91 28.37 -25.37
C ASP A 173 5.92 27.42 -26.05
N PRO A 174 5.46 26.39 -26.76
CA PRO A 174 6.31 25.47 -27.50
C PRO A 174 7.10 26.08 -28.66
N GLU A 175 6.73 27.25 -29.17
CA GLU A 175 7.41 27.90 -30.33
C GLU A 175 8.82 28.35 -29.97
N GLN A 176 9.12 28.56 -28.68
CA GLN A 176 10.46 28.94 -28.19
C GLN A 176 11.45 27.77 -28.12
N LYS A 177 11.08 26.56 -28.60
CA LYS A 177 11.90 25.34 -28.48
C LYS A 177 13.36 25.55 -28.94
N GLU A 178 13.59 26.14 -30.09
CA GLU A 178 14.93 26.28 -30.64
C GLU A 178 15.87 27.13 -29.77
N GLU A 179 15.35 28.28 -29.27
CA GLU A 179 16.14 29.14 -28.39
C GLU A 179 16.39 28.47 -27.03
N LEU A 180 15.45 27.70 -26.52
CA LEU A 180 15.60 26.95 -25.28
C LEU A 180 16.62 25.82 -25.42
N VAL A 181 16.70 25.16 -26.58
CA VAL A 181 17.71 24.12 -26.86
C VAL A 181 19.13 24.69 -26.80
N LEU A 182 19.37 25.91 -27.33
CA LEU A 182 20.69 26.57 -27.22
C LEU A 182 21.07 26.84 -25.75
N LEU A 183 20.10 27.19 -24.91
CA LEU A 183 20.32 27.40 -23.48
C LEU A 183 20.59 26.08 -22.74
N ILE A 184 19.91 25.01 -23.14
CA ILE A 184 20.14 23.65 -22.60
C ILE A 184 21.55 23.20 -22.93
N ASP A 185 22.03 23.36 -24.18
CA ASP A 185 23.40 23.00 -24.58
C ASP A 185 24.43 23.73 -23.71
N LYS A 186 24.23 25.04 -23.49
CA LYS A 186 25.08 25.84 -22.61
C LYS A 186 25.09 25.32 -21.16
N LEU A 187 23.92 24.97 -20.60
CA LEU A 187 23.81 24.48 -19.23
C LEU A 187 24.32 23.05 -19.08
N LEU A 188 24.21 22.20 -20.10
CA LEU A 188 24.81 20.87 -20.15
C LEU A 188 26.34 20.94 -20.12
N ALA A 189 26.93 22.00 -20.69
CA ALA A 189 28.37 22.25 -20.63
C ALA A 189 28.90 22.76 -19.28
N ASP A 190 27.99 23.11 -18.33
CA ASP A 190 28.35 23.60 -16.99
C ASP A 190 29.20 22.57 -16.21
N LYS A 191 30.21 23.06 -15.46
CA LYS A 191 31.12 22.21 -14.66
C LYS A 191 30.61 21.90 -13.25
N THR A 192 29.55 22.57 -12.79
CA THR A 192 29.05 22.45 -11.44
C THR A 192 28.04 21.32 -11.30
N THR A 193 28.24 20.42 -10.35
CA THR A 193 27.35 19.29 -10.06
C THR A 193 25.91 19.73 -9.75
N LEU A 194 25.75 20.90 -9.14
CA LEU A 194 24.45 21.47 -8.77
C LEU A 194 23.57 21.79 -10.00
N VAL A 195 24.17 22.17 -11.13
CA VAL A 195 23.44 22.61 -12.33
C VAL A 195 23.16 21.44 -13.27
N VAL A 196 24.11 20.52 -13.40
CA VAL A 196 24.09 19.47 -14.42
C VAL A 196 22.84 18.59 -14.33
N GLY A 197 22.44 18.15 -13.12
CA GLY A 197 21.24 17.31 -12.96
C GLY A 197 19.98 18.01 -13.43
N SER A 198 19.86 19.31 -13.15
CA SER A 198 18.70 20.13 -13.58
C SER A 198 18.74 20.44 -15.08
N ALA A 199 19.93 20.57 -15.68
CA ALA A 199 20.09 20.75 -17.12
C ALA A 199 19.66 19.49 -17.89
N VAL A 200 20.00 18.29 -17.38
CA VAL A 200 19.55 17.02 -17.97
C VAL A 200 18.04 16.85 -17.83
N MET A 201 17.43 17.28 -16.72
CA MET A 201 15.97 17.28 -16.58
C MET A 201 15.30 18.18 -17.63
N ALA A 202 15.86 19.38 -17.84
CA ALA A 202 15.36 20.27 -18.88
C ALA A 202 15.52 19.68 -20.29
N PHE A 203 16.61 18.96 -20.53
CA PHE A 203 16.84 18.24 -21.79
C PHE A 203 15.80 17.15 -22.02
N GLU A 204 15.51 16.30 -21.03
CA GLU A 204 14.53 15.22 -21.18
C GLU A 204 13.10 15.72 -21.43
N GLU A 205 12.73 16.88 -20.87
CA GLU A 205 11.39 17.44 -21.06
C GLU A 205 11.23 18.23 -22.37
N VAL A 206 12.28 18.90 -22.84
CA VAL A 206 12.18 19.81 -24.01
C VAL A 206 12.63 19.14 -25.30
N CYS A 207 13.75 18.42 -25.27
CA CYS A 207 14.39 17.89 -26.49
C CYS A 207 15.03 16.51 -26.32
N PRO A 208 14.31 15.48 -25.84
CA PRO A 208 14.86 14.14 -25.63
C PRO A 208 15.39 13.48 -26.91
N GLU A 209 14.96 13.96 -28.08
CA GLU A 209 15.35 13.46 -29.41
C GLU A 209 16.76 13.91 -29.83
N ARG A 210 17.22 15.05 -29.30
CA ARG A 210 18.50 15.68 -29.66
C ARG A 210 19.68 15.08 -28.92
N ILE A 211 19.97 13.80 -29.20
CA ILE A 211 21.05 13.02 -28.57
C ILE A 211 22.44 13.64 -28.83
N ASP A 212 22.57 14.40 -29.93
CA ASP A 212 23.77 15.13 -30.30
C ASP A 212 24.30 16.08 -29.20
N LEU A 213 23.42 16.69 -28.42
CA LEU A 213 23.79 17.55 -27.30
C LEU A 213 24.48 16.79 -26.15
N ILE A 214 24.24 15.49 -26.05
CA ILE A 214 24.80 14.66 -24.99
C ILE A 214 26.20 14.13 -25.38
N HIS A 215 26.49 13.92 -26.67
CA HIS A 215 27.75 13.34 -27.12
C HIS A 215 28.96 13.98 -26.48
N LYS A 216 29.08 15.32 -26.58
CA LYS A 216 30.22 16.10 -26.03
C LYS A 216 30.32 16.00 -24.50
N ASN A 217 29.20 15.79 -23.81
CA ASN A 217 29.10 15.82 -22.36
C ASN A 217 29.07 14.41 -21.72
N TYR A 218 29.01 13.32 -22.51
CA TYR A 218 28.80 11.96 -22.05
C TYR A 218 29.80 11.53 -20.96
N ARG A 219 31.11 11.59 -21.27
CA ARG A 219 32.14 11.16 -20.32
C ARG A 219 32.16 12.02 -19.06
N LYS A 220 31.87 13.33 -19.21
CA LYS A 220 31.75 14.26 -18.08
C LYS A 220 30.57 13.88 -17.20
N LEU A 221 29.39 13.60 -17.76
CA LEU A 221 28.20 13.18 -17.02
C LEU A 221 28.48 11.89 -16.25
N CYS A 222 29.10 10.89 -16.88
CA CYS A 222 29.46 9.65 -16.22
C CYS A 222 30.40 9.85 -15.03
N ASN A 223 31.38 10.78 -15.15
CA ASN A 223 32.37 11.01 -14.10
C ASN A 223 31.83 11.84 -12.94
N LEU A 224 30.91 12.78 -13.19
CA LEU A 224 30.26 13.62 -12.15
C LEU A 224 29.13 12.91 -11.43
N LEU A 225 28.69 11.75 -11.90
CA LEU A 225 27.48 11.09 -11.44
C LEU A 225 27.46 10.82 -9.93
N LEU A 226 28.61 10.51 -9.32
CA LEU A 226 28.71 10.25 -7.87
C LEU A 226 28.61 11.52 -7.02
N ASP A 227 29.00 12.67 -7.59
CA ASP A 227 29.07 13.95 -6.88
C ASP A 227 27.77 14.78 -7.02
N ILE A 228 26.84 14.34 -7.86
CA ILE A 228 25.56 14.99 -8.10
C ILE A 228 24.53 14.60 -7.02
N ASP A 229 23.55 15.47 -6.77
CA ASP A 229 22.44 15.21 -5.87
C ASP A 229 21.60 13.99 -6.32
N GLU A 230 20.96 13.31 -5.38
CA GLU A 230 20.23 12.05 -5.64
C GLU A 230 19.13 12.20 -6.71
N TRP A 231 18.47 13.35 -6.78
CA TRP A 231 17.48 13.67 -7.80
C TRP A 231 18.09 13.74 -9.20
N GLY A 232 19.24 14.43 -9.30
CA GLY A 232 19.99 14.51 -10.54
C GLY A 232 20.54 13.15 -10.97
N GLN A 233 20.99 12.32 -10.02
CA GLN A 233 21.47 10.96 -10.30
C GLN A 233 20.40 10.12 -11.00
N VAL A 234 19.15 10.14 -10.51
CA VAL A 234 18.04 9.38 -11.12
C VAL A 234 17.81 9.82 -12.56
N VAL A 235 17.70 11.13 -12.78
CA VAL A 235 17.41 11.69 -14.11
C VAL A 235 18.55 11.38 -15.08
N ILE A 236 19.81 11.60 -14.65
CA ILE A 236 20.97 11.35 -15.51
C ILE A 236 21.10 9.86 -15.84
N VAL A 237 20.90 8.94 -14.88
CA VAL A 237 20.98 7.50 -15.15
C VAL A 237 19.89 7.07 -16.13
N ASN A 238 18.68 7.59 -16.01
CA ASN A 238 17.60 7.29 -16.95
C ASN A 238 17.91 7.79 -18.36
N MET A 239 18.40 9.03 -18.48
CA MET A 239 18.85 9.59 -19.76
C MET A 239 20.00 8.79 -20.37
N LEU A 240 21.03 8.42 -19.56
CA LEU A 240 22.15 7.62 -20.02
C LEU A 240 21.74 6.21 -20.41
N THR A 241 20.69 5.65 -19.82
CA THR A 241 20.12 4.36 -20.24
C THR A 241 19.56 4.46 -21.65
N ARG A 242 18.80 5.51 -21.96
CA ARG A 242 18.30 5.77 -23.32
C ARG A 242 19.44 6.02 -24.30
N TYR A 243 20.42 6.82 -23.89
CA TYR A 243 21.63 7.09 -24.69
C TYR A 243 22.39 5.81 -25.01
N ALA A 244 22.61 4.95 -24.01
CA ALA A 244 23.32 3.69 -24.20
C ALA A 244 22.60 2.75 -25.17
N ARG A 245 21.28 2.73 -25.17
CA ARG A 245 20.50 1.94 -26.12
C ARG A 245 20.59 2.45 -27.57
N THR A 246 20.87 3.74 -27.77
CA THR A 246 21.00 4.31 -29.12
C THR A 246 22.43 4.31 -29.65
N GLN A 247 23.44 4.32 -28.78
CA GLN A 247 24.85 4.56 -29.16
C GLN A 247 25.79 3.36 -28.96
N PHE A 248 25.33 2.29 -28.31
CA PHE A 248 26.14 1.09 -28.11
C PHE A 248 25.43 -0.13 -28.67
N LEU A 249 26.23 -1.14 -29.05
CA LEU A 249 25.69 -2.45 -29.44
C LEU A 249 25.12 -3.22 -28.24
N ASP A 250 24.18 -4.10 -28.51
CA ASP A 250 23.66 -5.01 -27.50
C ASP A 250 24.79 -5.93 -26.98
N PRO A 251 25.16 -5.83 -25.70
CA PRO A 251 26.20 -6.68 -25.12
C PRO A 251 25.83 -8.17 -25.07
N ASN A 252 24.56 -8.53 -25.36
CA ASN A 252 24.06 -9.91 -25.32
C ASN A 252 23.76 -10.49 -26.71
N ARG A 253 23.99 -9.75 -27.80
CA ARG A 253 23.61 -10.12 -29.19
C ARG A 253 24.28 -11.41 -29.68
N GLY A 254 25.53 -11.67 -29.25
CA GLY A 254 26.28 -12.86 -29.69
C GLY A 254 25.90 -14.17 -29.00
N VAL A 255 25.33 -14.09 -27.79
CA VAL A 255 25.11 -15.25 -26.92
C VAL A 255 23.99 -16.16 -27.42
N SER A 256 22.96 -15.62 -28.06
CA SER A 256 21.82 -16.42 -28.54
C SER A 256 22.14 -17.19 -29.81
N ASN A 257 22.90 -16.59 -30.75
CA ASN A 257 23.21 -17.21 -32.02
C ASN A 257 24.45 -18.14 -31.94
N GLN A 258 25.38 -17.85 -31.02
CA GLN A 258 26.59 -18.62 -30.81
C GLN A 258 26.33 -19.86 -29.96
N LEU A 259 25.46 -19.77 -28.93
CA LEU A 259 25.09 -20.95 -28.13
C LEU A 259 24.44 -22.04 -29.01
N PHE A 260 23.68 -21.64 -30.04
CA PHE A 260 23.04 -22.57 -31.00
C PHE A 260 24.09 -23.13 -31.99
N LYS A 261 25.09 -22.35 -32.41
CA LYS A 261 26.19 -22.80 -33.26
C LYS A 261 27.22 -23.65 -32.52
N ASP A 262 27.60 -23.26 -31.31
CA ASP A 262 28.58 -23.95 -30.47
C ASP A 262 28.06 -25.30 -29.93
N LEU A 263 26.71 -25.42 -29.71
CA LEU A 263 26.03 -26.68 -29.43
C LEU A 263 26.06 -27.64 -30.63
N MET A 264 26.13 -27.10 -31.84
CA MET A 264 26.21 -27.89 -33.07
C MET A 264 27.66 -28.20 -33.48
N GLU A 265 28.65 -27.40 -33.10
CA GLU A 265 30.06 -27.49 -33.53
C GLU A 265 31.02 -27.99 -32.46
N GLY A 266 30.59 -28.14 -31.20
CA GLY A 266 31.44 -28.69 -30.10
C GLY A 266 32.66 -27.82 -29.70
N ASN A 267 32.66 -26.55 -30.04
CA ASN A 267 33.76 -25.63 -29.80
C ASN A 267 33.54 -24.74 -28.57
N SER A 268 34.25 -25.01 -27.49
CA SER A 268 34.21 -24.25 -26.23
C SER A 268 35.21 -23.07 -26.19
N LYS A 269 35.14 -22.14 -27.14
CA LYS A 269 35.85 -20.86 -27.01
C LYS A 269 34.85 -19.74 -26.82
N PHE A 270 34.62 -19.35 -25.55
CA PHE A 270 33.96 -18.11 -25.22
C PHE A 270 34.79 -16.93 -25.74
N GLU A 271 34.43 -16.37 -26.88
CA GLU A 271 34.87 -15.05 -27.26
C GLU A 271 34.27 -14.04 -26.30
N THR A 272 35.09 -13.47 -25.45
CA THR A 272 34.67 -12.34 -24.61
C THR A 272 34.31 -11.17 -25.51
N ILE A 273 33.01 -10.87 -25.62
CA ILE A 273 32.55 -9.69 -26.33
C ILE A 273 33.20 -8.47 -25.68
N THR A 274 34.05 -7.78 -26.43
CA THR A 274 34.71 -6.55 -26.00
C THR A 274 33.66 -5.44 -25.94
N LEU A 275 33.22 -5.11 -24.73
CA LEU A 275 32.30 -4.02 -24.48
C LEU A 275 32.97 -2.67 -24.80
N ASP A 276 32.29 -1.75 -25.49
CA ASP A 276 32.75 -0.39 -25.75
C ASP A 276 33.32 0.24 -24.46
N PRO A 277 34.52 0.90 -24.50
CA PRO A 277 35.11 1.53 -23.34
C PRO A 277 34.24 2.56 -22.65
N ASP A 278 33.41 3.31 -23.40
CA ASP A 278 32.50 4.32 -22.86
C ASP A 278 31.28 3.67 -22.22
N HIS A 279 30.80 2.55 -22.79
CA HIS A 279 29.77 1.74 -22.14
C HIS A 279 30.26 1.14 -20.82
N ARG A 280 31.50 0.63 -20.81
CA ARG A 280 32.13 0.13 -19.56
C ARG A 280 32.37 1.23 -18.54
N LEU A 281 32.68 2.46 -18.96
CA LEU A 281 32.79 3.62 -18.09
C LEU A 281 31.46 3.88 -17.35
N LEU A 282 30.35 3.85 -18.08
CA LEU A 282 29.02 4.03 -17.50
C LEU A 282 28.71 2.98 -16.44
N LEU A 283 28.87 1.69 -16.76
CA LEU A 283 28.59 0.60 -15.82
C LEU A 283 29.51 0.67 -14.58
N ARG A 284 30.80 1.01 -14.76
CA ARG A 284 31.73 1.16 -13.66
C ARG A 284 31.32 2.28 -12.70
N ASN A 285 30.97 3.45 -13.23
CA ASN A 285 30.64 4.63 -12.42
C ASN A 285 29.26 4.53 -11.75
N THR A 286 28.32 3.74 -12.30
CA THR A 286 27.00 3.52 -11.69
C THR A 286 27.02 2.41 -10.63
N LYS A 287 28.00 1.50 -10.63
CA LYS A 287 28.09 0.39 -9.67
C LYS A 287 28.09 0.83 -8.19
N PRO A 288 28.84 1.86 -7.75
CA PRO A 288 28.79 2.32 -6.35
C PRO A 288 27.41 2.83 -5.93
N LEU A 289 26.62 3.39 -6.85
CA LEU A 289 25.27 3.89 -6.58
C LEU A 289 24.27 2.78 -6.18
N LEU A 290 24.59 1.51 -6.48
CA LEU A 290 23.82 0.37 -5.96
C LEU A 290 23.84 0.29 -4.43
N GLN A 291 24.77 0.97 -3.74
CA GLN A 291 24.84 1.04 -2.28
C GLN A 291 24.12 2.26 -1.69
N SER A 292 23.58 3.14 -2.52
CA SER A 292 22.86 4.33 -2.08
C SER A 292 21.74 3.98 -1.09
N ARG A 293 21.47 4.89 -0.16
CA ARG A 293 20.31 4.81 0.76
C ARG A 293 19.00 5.16 0.08
N ASN A 294 19.06 5.96 -0.98
CA ASN A 294 17.88 6.35 -1.74
C ASN A 294 17.43 5.21 -2.65
N ALA A 295 16.20 4.76 -2.46
CA ALA A 295 15.63 3.65 -3.23
C ALA A 295 15.47 4.00 -4.73
N ALA A 296 15.19 5.26 -5.06
CA ALA A 296 15.00 5.69 -6.44
C ALA A 296 16.31 5.60 -7.24
N VAL A 297 17.46 5.98 -6.64
CA VAL A 297 18.78 5.86 -7.25
C VAL A 297 19.12 4.39 -7.51
N VAL A 298 18.90 3.52 -6.52
CA VAL A 298 19.16 2.07 -6.69
C VAL A 298 18.27 1.48 -7.78
N MET A 299 17.01 1.90 -7.84
CA MET A 299 16.07 1.41 -8.87
C MET A 299 16.45 1.89 -10.28
N SER A 300 16.86 3.14 -10.46
CA SER A 300 17.32 3.63 -11.77
C SER A 300 18.59 2.91 -12.25
N VAL A 301 19.53 2.63 -11.34
CA VAL A 301 20.71 1.84 -11.67
C VAL A 301 20.34 0.38 -11.98
N ALA A 302 19.40 -0.21 -11.23
CA ALA A 302 18.90 -1.56 -11.52
C ALA A 302 18.28 -1.66 -12.91
N GLN A 303 17.56 -0.63 -13.32
CA GLN A 303 16.98 -0.47 -14.64
C GLN A 303 18.05 -0.38 -15.72
N LEU A 304 19.08 0.46 -15.52
CA LEU A 304 20.24 0.55 -16.42
C LEU A 304 20.89 -0.82 -16.62
N TYR A 305 21.18 -1.54 -15.53
CA TYR A 305 21.77 -2.88 -15.60
C TYR A 305 20.88 -3.90 -16.28
N HIS A 306 19.58 -3.84 -16.03
CA HIS A 306 18.63 -4.75 -16.66
C HIS A 306 18.60 -4.61 -18.18
N HIS A 307 18.59 -3.35 -18.68
CA HIS A 307 18.43 -3.04 -20.10
C HIS A 307 19.73 -2.94 -20.88
N CYS A 308 20.85 -2.60 -20.24
CA CYS A 308 22.10 -2.26 -20.94
C CYS A 308 23.33 -3.09 -20.52
N ALA A 309 23.27 -3.84 -19.39
CA ALA A 309 24.45 -4.57 -18.93
C ALA A 309 24.56 -6.01 -19.52
N PRO A 310 25.77 -6.56 -19.62
CA PRO A 310 25.98 -7.97 -19.93
C PRO A 310 25.29 -8.87 -18.89
N ARG A 311 24.80 -10.05 -19.31
CA ARG A 311 24.09 -11.01 -18.42
C ARG A 311 24.88 -11.39 -17.17
N SER A 312 26.20 -11.47 -17.27
CA SER A 312 27.09 -11.77 -16.14
C SER A 312 27.07 -10.72 -15.03
N GLU A 313 26.92 -9.44 -15.37
CA GLU A 313 26.97 -8.33 -14.42
C GLU A 313 25.62 -7.96 -13.81
N VAL A 314 24.51 -8.34 -14.46
CA VAL A 314 23.16 -8.03 -13.94
C VAL A 314 22.90 -8.65 -12.57
N SER A 315 23.54 -9.77 -12.23
CA SER A 315 23.40 -10.44 -10.93
C SER A 315 23.82 -9.57 -9.74
N LEU A 316 24.69 -8.57 -9.96
CA LEU A 316 25.14 -7.62 -8.92
C LEU A 316 23.98 -6.80 -8.33
N VAL A 317 22.93 -6.57 -9.10
CA VAL A 317 21.77 -5.79 -8.67
C VAL A 317 20.89 -6.53 -7.65
N ALA A 318 20.90 -7.88 -7.66
CA ALA A 318 20.04 -8.70 -6.80
C ALA A 318 20.17 -8.33 -5.32
N LYS A 319 21.41 -8.28 -4.79
CA LYS A 319 21.68 -7.97 -3.38
C LYS A 319 21.12 -6.59 -2.99
N SER A 320 21.22 -5.62 -3.87
CA SER A 320 20.73 -4.25 -3.62
C SER A 320 19.21 -4.18 -3.61
N LEU A 321 18.54 -4.86 -4.53
CA LEU A 321 17.07 -4.96 -4.55
C LEU A 321 16.54 -5.68 -3.30
N ILE A 322 17.16 -6.77 -2.88
CA ILE A 322 16.80 -7.51 -1.65
C ILE A 322 16.96 -6.62 -0.39
N ARG A 323 18.00 -5.76 -0.36
CA ARG A 323 18.16 -4.80 0.73
C ARG A 323 16.99 -3.81 0.78
N LEU A 324 16.52 -3.32 -0.36
CA LEU A 324 15.38 -2.40 -0.45
C LEU A 324 14.05 -3.02 0.04
N LEU A 325 13.91 -4.34 0.03
CA LEU A 325 12.71 -5.01 0.60
C LEU A 325 12.54 -4.78 2.10
N ARG A 326 13.54 -4.24 2.79
CA ARG A 326 13.47 -3.89 4.22
C ARG A 326 13.03 -2.45 4.45
N SER A 327 12.81 -1.67 3.38
CA SER A 327 12.34 -0.28 3.46
C SER A 327 10.83 -0.16 3.68
N HIS A 328 10.28 1.05 3.48
CA HIS A 328 8.86 1.34 3.59
C HIS A 328 8.00 0.48 2.65
N ARG A 329 6.74 0.29 2.99
CA ARG A 329 5.80 -0.60 2.27
C ARG A 329 5.60 -0.22 0.81
N GLU A 330 5.57 1.07 0.51
CA GLU A 330 5.43 1.62 -0.83
C GLU A 330 6.65 1.26 -1.70
N VAL A 331 7.86 1.49 -1.19
CA VAL A 331 9.12 1.11 -1.84
C VAL A 331 9.17 -0.41 -2.04
N GLN A 332 8.79 -1.17 -1.02
CA GLN A 332 8.74 -2.63 -1.08
C GLN A 332 7.83 -3.12 -2.22
N SER A 333 6.66 -2.49 -2.40
CA SER A 333 5.72 -2.83 -3.47
C SER A 333 6.32 -2.61 -4.86
N VAL A 334 6.95 -1.44 -5.09
CA VAL A 334 7.58 -1.11 -6.38
C VAL A 334 8.75 -2.03 -6.69
N VAL A 335 9.61 -2.29 -5.68
CA VAL A 335 10.77 -3.18 -5.83
C VAL A 335 10.34 -4.62 -6.10
N LEU A 336 9.32 -5.14 -5.40
CA LEU A 336 8.79 -6.48 -5.66
C LEU A 336 8.17 -6.61 -7.05
N ASN A 337 7.50 -5.57 -7.54
CA ASN A 337 6.96 -5.55 -8.89
C ASN A 337 8.08 -5.68 -9.94
N SER A 338 9.19 -4.96 -9.76
CA SER A 338 10.36 -5.04 -10.63
C SER A 338 11.08 -6.39 -10.50
N ILE A 339 11.23 -6.93 -9.28
CA ILE A 339 11.80 -8.28 -9.06
C ILE A 339 10.92 -9.34 -9.72
N ALA A 340 9.59 -9.23 -9.63
CA ALA A 340 8.68 -10.18 -10.28
C ALA A 340 8.86 -10.19 -11.80
N ALA A 341 9.01 -9.02 -12.43
CA ALA A 341 9.30 -8.91 -13.86
C ALA A 341 10.66 -9.55 -14.21
N ILE A 342 11.73 -9.20 -13.50
CA ILE A 342 13.07 -9.77 -13.75
C ILE A 342 13.10 -11.29 -13.54
N SER A 343 12.38 -11.80 -12.53
CA SER A 343 12.38 -13.21 -12.16
C SER A 343 11.77 -14.12 -13.22
N VAL A 344 10.96 -13.61 -14.13
CA VAL A 344 10.39 -14.38 -15.24
C VAL A 344 11.52 -14.95 -16.14
N HIS A 345 12.50 -14.11 -16.49
CA HIS A 345 13.57 -14.49 -17.43
C HIS A 345 14.89 -14.83 -16.75
N ARG A 346 15.14 -14.31 -15.53
CA ARG A 346 16.44 -14.44 -14.83
C ARG A 346 16.28 -15.05 -13.43
N LYS A 347 15.75 -16.27 -13.38
CA LYS A 347 15.47 -16.99 -12.11
C LYS A 347 16.71 -17.17 -11.23
N ALA A 348 17.83 -17.60 -11.80
CA ALA A 348 19.08 -17.89 -11.08
C ALA A 348 19.61 -16.71 -10.26
N MET A 349 19.30 -15.48 -10.65
CA MET A 349 19.73 -14.26 -9.95
C MET A 349 19.18 -14.13 -8.53
N PHE A 350 17.93 -14.57 -8.30
CA PHE A 350 17.23 -14.43 -7.03
C PHE A 350 17.10 -15.73 -6.25
N GLU A 351 17.42 -16.88 -6.84
CA GLU A 351 17.34 -18.19 -6.19
C GLU A 351 18.10 -18.27 -4.85
N PRO A 352 19.32 -17.70 -4.69
CA PRO A 352 20.02 -17.68 -3.40
C PRO A 352 19.26 -16.92 -2.30
N TYR A 353 18.36 -16.02 -2.68
CA TYR A 353 17.62 -15.16 -1.75
C TYR A 353 16.17 -15.62 -1.52
N LEU A 354 15.81 -16.86 -1.85
CA LEU A 354 14.46 -17.40 -1.78
C LEU A 354 13.75 -17.09 -0.46
N LYS A 355 14.43 -17.28 0.66
CA LYS A 355 13.90 -17.03 2.01
C LYS A 355 13.49 -15.57 2.26
N SER A 356 14.04 -14.62 1.51
CA SER A 356 13.69 -13.19 1.64
C SER A 356 12.30 -12.87 1.10
N PHE A 357 11.75 -13.75 0.27
CA PHE A 357 10.43 -13.61 -0.33
C PHE A 357 9.32 -14.33 0.44
N PHE A 358 9.64 -15.06 1.50
CA PHE A 358 8.61 -15.70 2.33
C PHE A 358 7.67 -14.66 2.91
N VAL A 359 6.37 -14.98 2.88
CA VAL A 359 5.31 -14.07 3.31
C VAL A 359 5.25 -14.00 4.82
N ARG A 360 5.16 -12.79 5.36
CA ARG A 360 4.96 -12.55 6.80
C ARG A 360 3.49 -12.23 7.06
N THR A 361 3.02 -12.55 8.25
CA THR A 361 1.64 -12.21 8.67
C THR A 361 1.37 -10.71 8.65
N SER A 362 2.40 -9.89 8.94
CA SER A 362 2.32 -8.41 8.95
C SER A 362 2.28 -7.77 7.57
N ASP A 363 2.53 -8.53 6.50
CA ASP A 363 2.54 -8.00 5.15
C ASP A 363 1.11 -7.66 4.67
N LEU A 364 0.97 -6.60 3.88
CA LEU A 364 -0.30 -6.25 3.25
C LEU A 364 -0.64 -7.26 2.13
N THR A 365 -1.92 -7.45 1.85
CA THR A 365 -2.40 -8.43 0.85
C THR A 365 -1.73 -8.30 -0.50
N HIS A 366 -1.56 -7.09 -1.03
CA HIS A 366 -0.90 -6.88 -2.33
C HIS A 366 0.60 -7.24 -2.29
N ILE A 367 1.30 -6.99 -1.17
CA ILE A 367 2.70 -7.40 -0.98
C ILE A 367 2.81 -8.93 -0.90
N LYS A 368 1.87 -9.58 -0.19
CA LYS A 368 1.79 -11.05 -0.12
C LYS A 368 1.64 -11.65 -1.51
N ILE A 369 0.74 -11.10 -2.33
CA ILE A 369 0.51 -11.57 -3.70
C ILE A 369 1.75 -11.38 -4.58
N LEU A 370 2.46 -10.24 -4.49
CA LEU A 370 3.69 -10.01 -5.23
C LEU A 370 4.82 -10.96 -4.81
N LYS A 371 4.99 -11.21 -3.51
CA LYS A 371 5.96 -12.20 -3.01
C LYS A 371 5.63 -13.61 -3.50
N LEU A 372 4.35 -13.98 -3.49
CA LEU A 372 3.87 -15.25 -4.01
C LEU A 372 4.19 -15.41 -5.50
N GLU A 373 4.00 -14.35 -6.27
CA GLU A 373 4.34 -14.31 -7.71
C GLU A 373 5.84 -14.56 -7.93
N VAL A 374 6.70 -13.87 -7.18
CA VAL A 374 8.15 -14.07 -7.23
C VAL A 374 8.52 -15.51 -6.86
N LEU A 375 7.97 -16.06 -5.77
CA LEU A 375 8.22 -17.45 -5.36
C LEU A 375 7.82 -18.45 -6.44
N THR A 376 6.68 -18.21 -7.09
CA THR A 376 6.19 -19.06 -8.19
C THR A 376 7.12 -19.00 -9.41
N ASN A 377 7.64 -17.81 -9.75
CA ASN A 377 8.58 -17.65 -10.86
C ASN A 377 9.94 -18.29 -10.55
N LEU A 378 10.38 -18.28 -9.28
CA LEU A 378 11.63 -18.88 -8.84
C LEU A 378 11.56 -20.41 -8.66
N ALA A 379 10.38 -21.00 -8.78
CA ALA A 379 10.20 -22.44 -8.61
C ALA A 379 11.07 -23.23 -9.63
N SER A 380 11.88 -24.15 -9.09
CA SER A 380 12.76 -25.07 -9.83
C SER A 380 12.66 -26.45 -9.19
N GLU A 381 13.10 -27.49 -9.90
CA GLU A 381 13.08 -28.87 -9.39
C GLU A 381 13.82 -29.02 -8.04
N SER A 382 14.86 -28.22 -7.83
CA SER A 382 15.69 -28.25 -6.61
C SER A 382 14.99 -27.65 -5.39
N ASN A 383 14.14 -26.65 -5.53
CA ASN A 383 13.58 -25.86 -4.43
C ASN A 383 12.05 -26.01 -4.26
N ILE A 384 11.40 -26.74 -5.16
CA ILE A 384 9.94 -26.85 -5.22
C ILE A 384 9.35 -27.42 -3.91
N SER A 385 10.00 -28.37 -3.26
CA SER A 385 9.55 -28.98 -2.01
C SER A 385 9.45 -27.94 -0.87
N VAL A 386 10.42 -27.01 -0.81
CA VAL A 386 10.43 -25.93 0.18
C VAL A 386 9.32 -24.91 -0.13
N ILE A 387 9.15 -24.57 -1.41
CA ILE A 387 8.12 -23.63 -1.85
C ILE A 387 6.71 -24.16 -1.59
N LEU A 388 6.45 -25.42 -1.91
CA LEU A 388 5.13 -26.03 -1.68
C LEU A 388 4.78 -26.12 -0.18
N ARG A 389 5.77 -26.38 0.67
CA ARG A 389 5.56 -26.37 2.13
C ARG A 389 5.17 -24.98 2.63
N GLU A 390 5.78 -23.94 2.10
CA GLU A 390 5.38 -22.56 2.39
C GLU A 390 3.96 -22.25 1.87
N PHE A 391 3.63 -22.70 0.65
CA PHE A 391 2.29 -22.52 0.10
C PHE A 391 1.20 -23.24 0.90
N GLN A 392 1.50 -24.41 1.46
CA GLN A 392 0.64 -25.08 2.40
C GLN A 392 0.29 -24.21 3.62
N THR A 393 1.29 -23.54 4.21
CA THR A 393 1.04 -22.64 5.34
C THR A 393 0.23 -21.42 4.94
N TYR A 394 0.37 -20.95 3.68
CA TYR A 394 -0.35 -19.80 3.17
C TYR A 394 -1.85 -20.06 2.93
N ILE A 395 -2.23 -21.30 2.63
CA ILE A 395 -3.64 -21.69 2.48
C ILE A 395 -4.40 -21.57 3.80
N SER A 396 -3.72 -21.72 4.95
CA SER A 396 -4.31 -21.55 6.28
C SER A 396 -4.52 -20.08 6.68
N SER A 397 -4.24 -19.11 5.80
CA SER A 397 -4.39 -17.67 6.06
C SER A 397 -5.88 -17.27 6.07
N GLN A 398 -6.22 -16.26 6.88
CA GLN A 398 -7.57 -15.68 6.92
C GLN A 398 -7.90 -14.79 5.71
N ASP A 399 -6.89 -14.38 4.94
CA ASP A 399 -7.04 -13.51 3.77
C ASP A 399 -7.47 -14.33 2.55
N LYS A 400 -8.77 -14.35 2.25
CA LYS A 400 -9.35 -15.13 1.14
C LYS A 400 -8.72 -14.83 -0.22
N LYS A 401 -8.39 -13.56 -0.49
CA LYS A 401 -7.75 -13.16 -1.77
C LYS A 401 -6.34 -13.73 -1.89
N PHE A 402 -5.61 -13.76 -0.79
CA PHE A 402 -4.27 -14.32 -0.75
C PHE A 402 -4.31 -15.85 -0.88
N VAL A 403 -5.25 -16.52 -0.22
CA VAL A 403 -5.44 -17.97 -0.31
C VAL A 403 -5.77 -18.39 -1.75
N ALA A 404 -6.69 -17.68 -2.41
CA ALA A 404 -7.03 -17.92 -3.81
C ALA A 404 -5.78 -17.79 -4.72
N ALA A 405 -4.97 -16.74 -4.51
CA ALA A 405 -3.72 -16.56 -5.24
C ALA A 405 -2.69 -17.66 -4.95
N ALA A 406 -2.63 -18.18 -3.71
CA ALA A 406 -1.74 -19.30 -3.35
C ALA A 406 -2.14 -20.60 -4.07
N ILE A 407 -3.41 -20.91 -4.17
CA ILE A 407 -3.93 -22.07 -4.90
C ILE A 407 -3.60 -21.95 -6.40
N GLN A 408 -3.79 -20.76 -6.98
CA GLN A 408 -3.40 -20.51 -8.38
C GLN A 408 -1.89 -20.65 -8.57
N ALA A 409 -1.06 -20.23 -7.60
CA ALA A 409 0.39 -20.39 -7.64
C ALA A 409 0.82 -21.86 -7.61
N ILE A 410 0.17 -22.69 -6.78
CA ILE A 410 0.38 -24.15 -6.77
C ILE A 410 0.06 -24.73 -8.15
N GLY A 411 -1.03 -24.29 -8.76
CA GLY A 411 -1.40 -24.72 -10.11
C GLY A 411 -0.36 -24.36 -11.16
N ARG A 412 0.24 -23.17 -11.08
CA ARG A 412 1.35 -22.77 -11.97
C ARG A 412 2.60 -23.60 -11.75
N CYS A 413 2.97 -23.86 -10.51
CA CYS A 413 4.10 -24.74 -10.20
C CYS A 413 3.87 -26.15 -10.74
N ALA A 414 2.66 -26.71 -10.55
CA ALA A 414 2.29 -28.02 -11.09
C ALA A 414 2.30 -28.07 -12.63
N SER A 415 1.96 -26.97 -13.29
CA SER A 415 2.01 -26.88 -14.76
C SER A 415 3.44 -26.77 -15.29
N SER A 416 4.35 -26.11 -14.54
CA SER A 416 5.73 -25.89 -14.97
C SER A 416 6.65 -27.07 -14.67
N ILE A 417 6.43 -27.81 -13.59
CA ILE A 417 7.29 -28.90 -13.12
C ILE A 417 6.48 -30.21 -13.10
N LYS A 418 6.73 -31.09 -14.07
CA LYS A 418 5.96 -32.32 -14.26
C LYS A 418 6.07 -33.31 -13.09
N GLU A 419 7.21 -33.38 -12.41
CA GLU A 419 7.46 -34.29 -11.29
C GLU A 419 6.50 -34.06 -10.10
N VAL A 420 5.99 -32.85 -9.94
CA VAL A 420 5.16 -32.46 -8.80
C VAL A 420 3.66 -32.39 -9.16
N THR A 421 3.31 -32.57 -10.45
CA THR A 421 1.92 -32.43 -10.92
C THR A 421 0.96 -33.35 -10.20
N ASP A 422 1.31 -34.64 -10.05
CA ASP A 422 0.44 -35.63 -9.41
C ASP A 422 0.24 -35.37 -7.92
N SER A 423 1.31 -34.97 -7.25
CA SER A 423 1.27 -34.59 -5.82
C SER A 423 0.42 -33.36 -5.58
N CYS A 424 0.57 -32.33 -6.45
CA CYS A 424 -0.23 -31.12 -6.38
C CYS A 424 -1.71 -31.39 -6.67
N LEU A 425 -2.00 -32.25 -7.66
CA LEU A 425 -3.38 -32.63 -7.98
C LEU A 425 -4.04 -33.36 -6.80
N THR A 426 -3.34 -34.30 -6.17
CA THR A 426 -3.85 -35.02 -5.01
C THR A 426 -4.13 -34.05 -3.85
N GLY A 427 -3.21 -33.14 -3.56
CA GLY A 427 -3.42 -32.09 -2.54
C GLY A 427 -4.57 -31.14 -2.86
N LEU A 428 -4.73 -30.72 -4.12
CA LEU A 428 -5.84 -29.87 -4.55
C LEU A 428 -7.19 -30.59 -4.46
N VAL A 429 -7.23 -31.89 -4.74
CA VAL A 429 -8.44 -32.72 -4.59
C VAL A 429 -8.84 -32.84 -3.11
N ALA A 430 -7.89 -33.00 -2.20
CA ALA A 430 -8.17 -33.00 -0.77
C ALA A 430 -8.77 -31.65 -0.31
N MET A 431 -8.36 -30.53 -0.92
CA MET A 431 -8.93 -29.20 -0.60
C MET A 431 -10.39 -29.03 -1.05
N LEU A 432 -10.91 -29.86 -1.94
CA LEU A 432 -12.33 -29.81 -2.32
C LEU A 432 -13.29 -30.15 -1.17
N SER A 433 -12.79 -30.81 -0.12
CA SER A 433 -13.53 -31.12 1.10
C SER A 433 -13.46 -30.01 2.15
N ASN A 434 -12.81 -28.86 1.83
CA ASN A 434 -12.69 -27.73 2.74
C ASN A 434 -14.04 -27.01 2.91
N ARG A 435 -14.25 -26.40 4.06
CA ARG A 435 -15.47 -25.63 4.36
C ARG A 435 -15.47 -24.21 3.77
N ASP A 436 -14.30 -23.72 3.39
CA ASP A 436 -14.19 -22.38 2.79
C ASP A 436 -14.51 -22.42 1.29
N GLU A 437 -15.61 -21.80 0.92
CA GLU A 437 -16.12 -21.76 -0.46
C GLU A 437 -15.09 -21.16 -1.45
N ALA A 438 -14.30 -20.18 -1.04
CA ALA A 438 -13.30 -19.55 -1.90
C ALA A 438 -12.17 -20.54 -2.22
N VAL A 439 -11.75 -21.36 -1.24
CA VAL A 439 -10.73 -22.39 -1.42
C VAL A 439 -11.23 -23.46 -2.41
N VAL A 440 -12.46 -23.93 -2.22
CA VAL A 440 -13.09 -24.95 -3.09
C VAL A 440 -13.19 -24.42 -4.52
N ALA A 441 -13.70 -23.20 -4.70
CA ALA A 441 -13.87 -22.61 -6.03
C ALA A 441 -12.55 -22.53 -6.81
N GLU A 442 -11.52 -21.98 -6.20
CA GLU A 442 -10.21 -21.84 -6.83
C GLU A 442 -9.53 -23.19 -7.07
N SER A 443 -9.66 -24.13 -6.14
CA SER A 443 -9.11 -25.48 -6.31
C SER A 443 -9.72 -26.20 -7.53
N VAL A 444 -11.05 -26.12 -7.70
CA VAL A 444 -11.74 -26.70 -8.88
C VAL A 444 -11.25 -26.06 -10.18
N VAL A 445 -11.12 -24.72 -10.21
CA VAL A 445 -10.65 -24.01 -11.40
C VAL A 445 -9.23 -24.43 -11.78
N VAL A 446 -8.35 -24.56 -10.78
CA VAL A 446 -6.96 -24.97 -11.00
C VAL A 446 -6.89 -26.45 -11.44
N ILE A 447 -7.62 -27.36 -10.78
CA ILE A 447 -7.70 -28.77 -11.17
C ILE A 447 -8.20 -28.89 -12.60
N LYS A 448 -9.26 -28.16 -12.98
CA LYS A 448 -9.77 -28.13 -14.36
C LYS A 448 -8.67 -27.76 -15.35
N LYS A 449 -7.88 -26.74 -15.09
CA LYS A 449 -6.79 -26.28 -15.98
C LYS A 449 -5.68 -27.33 -16.10
N LEU A 450 -5.30 -27.98 -14.99
CA LEU A 450 -4.28 -29.02 -14.99
C LEU A 450 -4.76 -30.28 -15.73
N LEU A 451 -6.01 -30.70 -15.54
CA LEU A 451 -6.59 -31.85 -16.24
C LEU A 451 -6.71 -31.63 -17.75
N GLN A 452 -6.82 -30.40 -18.21
CA GLN A 452 -6.82 -30.10 -19.65
C GLN A 452 -5.49 -30.45 -20.34
N THR A 453 -4.36 -30.44 -19.60
CA THR A 453 -3.06 -30.82 -20.16
C THR A 453 -2.89 -32.34 -20.34
N GLN A 454 -3.42 -33.16 -19.42
CA GLN A 454 -3.27 -34.60 -19.42
C GLN A 454 -4.56 -35.34 -18.98
N PRO A 455 -5.65 -35.31 -19.72
CA PRO A 455 -6.95 -35.79 -19.24
C PRO A 455 -7.00 -37.33 -19.10
N SER A 456 -6.27 -38.06 -19.91
CA SER A 456 -6.28 -39.55 -19.89
C SER A 456 -5.53 -40.15 -18.70
N ALA A 457 -4.57 -39.43 -18.14
CA ALA A 457 -3.78 -39.91 -16.99
C ALA A 457 -4.56 -39.84 -15.65
N HIS A 458 -5.58 -38.98 -15.58
CA HIS A 458 -6.22 -38.63 -14.29
C HIS A 458 -7.75 -38.86 -14.30
N VAL A 459 -8.20 -39.94 -14.92
CA VAL A 459 -9.63 -40.29 -14.98
C VAL A 459 -10.27 -40.48 -13.62
N ASP A 460 -9.52 -40.97 -12.64
CA ASP A 460 -10.02 -41.19 -11.27
C ASP A 460 -10.31 -39.87 -10.54
N ILE A 461 -9.54 -38.82 -10.83
CA ILE A 461 -9.81 -37.48 -10.31
C ILE A 461 -11.12 -36.94 -10.88
N ILE A 462 -11.35 -37.14 -12.19
CA ILE A 462 -12.62 -36.72 -12.84
C ILE A 462 -13.80 -37.46 -12.16
N ARG A 463 -13.65 -38.74 -11.88
CA ARG A 463 -14.66 -39.53 -11.17
C ARG A 463 -14.88 -39.03 -9.73
N HIS A 464 -13.82 -38.65 -9.04
CA HIS A 464 -13.92 -38.11 -7.69
C HIS A 464 -14.63 -36.75 -7.68
N MET A 465 -14.29 -35.84 -8.58
CA MET A 465 -14.97 -34.55 -8.73
C MET A 465 -16.45 -34.71 -9.07
N ALA A 466 -16.81 -35.70 -9.89
CA ALA A 466 -18.21 -36.00 -10.19
C ALA A 466 -19.01 -36.41 -8.94
N LYS A 467 -18.39 -37.11 -7.99
CA LYS A 467 -19.05 -37.50 -6.73
C LYS A 467 -19.23 -36.28 -5.79
N LEU A 468 -18.33 -35.31 -5.87
CA LEU A 468 -18.38 -34.10 -5.03
C LEU A 468 -19.40 -33.07 -5.51
N THR A 469 -20.05 -33.25 -6.65
CA THR A 469 -21.10 -32.36 -7.16
C THR A 469 -22.26 -32.16 -6.18
N ASP A 470 -22.52 -33.12 -5.29
CA ASP A 470 -23.58 -33.04 -4.28
C ASP A 470 -23.20 -32.17 -3.05
N THR A 471 -21.91 -32.01 -2.81
CA THR A 471 -21.39 -31.31 -1.62
C THR A 471 -20.95 -29.89 -1.89
N ILE A 472 -20.70 -29.56 -3.15
CA ILE A 472 -20.19 -28.24 -3.56
C ILE A 472 -21.36 -27.29 -3.78
N THR A 473 -21.40 -26.23 -2.97
CA THR A 473 -22.42 -25.19 -3.02
C THR A 473 -22.05 -24.01 -3.92
N VAL A 474 -20.74 -23.85 -4.24
CA VAL A 474 -20.23 -22.71 -5.02
C VAL A 474 -20.57 -22.85 -6.50
N PRO A 475 -21.36 -21.94 -7.09
CA PRO A 475 -21.83 -22.07 -8.46
C PRO A 475 -20.73 -22.13 -9.52
N HIS A 476 -19.69 -21.31 -9.39
CA HIS A 476 -18.53 -21.32 -10.30
C HIS A 476 -17.75 -22.64 -10.26
N ALA A 477 -17.62 -23.24 -9.10
CA ALA A 477 -16.97 -24.54 -8.95
C ALA A 477 -17.83 -25.64 -9.60
N LEU A 478 -19.10 -25.65 -9.29
CA LEU A 478 -20.06 -26.61 -9.87
C LEU A 478 -20.12 -26.50 -11.39
N ALA A 479 -20.22 -25.30 -11.93
CA ALA A 479 -20.17 -25.04 -13.37
C ALA A 479 -18.86 -25.55 -14.01
N SER A 480 -17.72 -25.40 -13.34
CA SER A 480 -16.42 -25.90 -13.82
C SER A 480 -16.36 -27.42 -13.84
N ILE A 481 -16.94 -28.11 -12.85
CA ILE A 481 -17.02 -29.57 -12.80
C ILE A 481 -17.94 -30.09 -13.92
N LEU A 482 -19.11 -29.47 -14.08
CA LEU A 482 -20.06 -29.84 -15.16
C LEU A 482 -19.43 -29.66 -16.54
N TRP A 483 -18.67 -28.57 -16.73
CA TRP A 483 -17.93 -28.38 -17.97
C TRP A 483 -16.90 -29.49 -18.23
N LEU A 484 -16.14 -29.86 -17.19
CA LEU A 484 -15.12 -30.90 -17.25
C LEU A 484 -15.74 -32.25 -17.60
N LEU A 485 -16.88 -32.63 -16.96
CA LEU A 485 -17.61 -33.86 -17.26
C LEU A 485 -18.14 -33.90 -18.69
N GLY A 486 -18.56 -32.75 -19.21
CA GLY A 486 -19.01 -32.60 -20.58
C GLY A 486 -17.88 -32.75 -21.59
N GLU A 487 -16.72 -32.15 -21.34
CA GLU A 487 -15.55 -32.22 -22.24
C GLU A 487 -14.97 -33.61 -22.30
N TYR A 488 -14.85 -34.30 -21.17
CA TYR A 488 -14.28 -35.62 -21.02
C TYR A 488 -15.33 -36.75 -20.88
N SER A 489 -16.54 -36.53 -21.41
CA SER A 489 -17.64 -37.48 -21.35
C SER A 489 -17.29 -38.89 -21.88
N PRO A 490 -16.41 -39.10 -22.90
CA PRO A 490 -15.98 -40.43 -23.32
C PRO A 490 -15.22 -41.22 -22.26
N LEU A 491 -14.53 -40.51 -21.30
CA LEU A 491 -13.78 -41.17 -20.23
C LEU A 491 -14.64 -41.59 -19.04
N VAL A 492 -15.82 -40.99 -18.87
CA VAL A 492 -16.76 -41.26 -17.77
C VAL A 492 -18.19 -41.51 -18.26
N PRO A 493 -18.43 -42.56 -19.11
CA PRO A 493 -19.71 -42.74 -19.81
C PRO A 493 -20.89 -43.06 -18.88
N THR A 494 -20.65 -43.66 -17.73
CA THR A 494 -21.71 -44.07 -16.78
C THR A 494 -22.09 -42.97 -15.79
N ILE A 495 -21.12 -42.16 -15.36
CA ILE A 495 -21.32 -41.14 -14.31
C ILE A 495 -21.94 -39.86 -14.87
N GLY A 496 -21.58 -39.48 -16.11
CA GLY A 496 -22.08 -38.26 -16.73
C GLY A 496 -23.62 -38.18 -16.78
N PRO A 497 -24.33 -39.21 -17.25
CA PRO A 497 -25.80 -39.21 -17.29
C PRO A 497 -26.46 -39.11 -15.89
N ASP A 498 -25.85 -39.71 -14.86
CA ASP A 498 -26.39 -39.64 -13.49
C ASP A 498 -26.25 -38.25 -12.89
N VAL A 499 -25.10 -37.60 -13.08
CA VAL A 499 -24.89 -36.20 -12.68
C VAL A 499 -25.86 -35.26 -13.40
N LEU A 500 -26.06 -35.49 -14.74
CA LEU A 500 -27.02 -34.69 -15.49
C LEU A 500 -28.45 -34.85 -14.95
N ARG A 501 -28.83 -36.09 -14.58
CA ARG A 501 -30.17 -36.36 -13.97
C ARG A 501 -30.36 -35.63 -12.66
N LYS A 502 -29.35 -35.62 -11.79
CA LYS A 502 -29.37 -34.86 -10.51
C LYS A 502 -29.50 -33.36 -10.74
N MET A 503 -28.69 -32.81 -11.65
CA MET A 503 -28.73 -31.38 -12.00
C MET A 503 -30.07 -30.99 -12.64
N ALA A 504 -30.64 -31.86 -13.49
CA ALA A 504 -31.95 -31.61 -14.11
C ALA A 504 -33.09 -31.53 -13.06
N LYS A 505 -32.99 -32.30 -11.96
CA LYS A 505 -33.94 -32.26 -10.86
C LYS A 505 -33.93 -30.92 -10.12
N ASN A 506 -32.76 -30.32 -9.93
CA ASN A 506 -32.56 -29.08 -9.21
C ASN A 506 -32.45 -27.85 -10.13
N PHE A 507 -32.59 -27.99 -11.43
CA PHE A 507 -32.29 -27.00 -12.46
C PHE A 507 -32.92 -25.63 -12.20
N VAL A 508 -34.14 -25.55 -11.67
CA VAL A 508 -34.84 -24.28 -11.43
C VAL A 508 -34.18 -23.46 -10.33
N ASN A 509 -33.61 -24.13 -9.32
CA ASN A 509 -33.01 -23.50 -8.15
C ASN A 509 -31.53 -23.13 -8.33
N GLU A 510 -30.90 -23.58 -9.42
CA GLU A 510 -29.50 -23.35 -9.70
C GLU A 510 -29.26 -21.93 -10.25
N GLU A 511 -28.04 -21.40 -10.10
CA GLU A 511 -27.66 -20.13 -10.72
C GLU A 511 -27.52 -20.24 -12.24
N ASP A 512 -27.66 -19.12 -12.94
CA ASP A 512 -27.62 -19.03 -14.41
C ASP A 512 -26.35 -19.62 -15.04
N ILE A 513 -25.19 -19.42 -14.38
CA ILE A 513 -23.90 -19.98 -14.82
C ILE A 513 -23.92 -21.51 -14.80
N VAL A 514 -24.52 -22.10 -13.77
CA VAL A 514 -24.67 -23.56 -13.63
C VAL A 514 -25.65 -24.08 -14.68
N LYS A 515 -26.83 -23.43 -14.84
CA LYS A 515 -27.82 -23.78 -15.85
C LYS A 515 -27.25 -23.84 -17.26
N LEU A 516 -26.44 -22.83 -17.63
CA LEU A 516 -25.75 -22.83 -18.94
C LEU A 516 -24.81 -24.00 -19.09
N GLN A 517 -24.11 -24.45 -18.06
CA GLN A 517 -23.23 -25.60 -18.14
C GLN A 517 -23.99 -26.93 -18.12
N VAL A 518 -25.16 -27.00 -17.45
CA VAL A 518 -26.06 -28.16 -17.54
C VAL A 518 -26.55 -28.35 -18.97
N LEU A 519 -26.89 -27.26 -19.67
CA LEU A 519 -27.24 -27.32 -21.10
C LEU A 519 -26.08 -27.86 -21.96
N ASN A 520 -24.88 -27.34 -21.75
CA ASN A 520 -23.69 -27.77 -22.46
C ASN A 520 -23.37 -29.27 -22.20
N LEU A 521 -23.49 -29.68 -20.92
CA LEU A 521 -23.31 -31.08 -20.51
C LEU A 521 -24.34 -31.99 -21.20
N ALA A 522 -25.61 -31.61 -21.20
CA ALA A 522 -26.70 -32.38 -21.84
C ALA A 522 -26.44 -32.60 -23.34
N VAL A 523 -26.00 -31.55 -24.04
CA VAL A 523 -25.64 -31.63 -25.48
C VAL A 523 -24.48 -32.57 -25.72
N LYS A 524 -23.39 -32.44 -24.97
CA LYS A 524 -22.18 -33.23 -25.13
C LYS A 524 -22.43 -34.70 -24.81
N LEU A 525 -23.19 -35.01 -23.77
CA LEU A 525 -23.59 -36.36 -23.41
C LEU A 525 -24.50 -36.97 -24.46
N TYR A 526 -25.42 -36.19 -25.03
CA TYR A 526 -26.25 -36.70 -26.16
C TYR A 526 -25.42 -37.09 -27.38
N LEU A 527 -24.42 -36.27 -27.72
CA LEU A 527 -23.54 -36.56 -28.88
C LEU A 527 -22.59 -37.74 -28.66
N THR A 528 -22.26 -38.06 -27.38
CA THR A 528 -21.38 -39.20 -27.05
C THR A 528 -22.15 -40.49 -26.76
N ASN A 529 -23.29 -40.41 -26.10
CA ASN A 529 -24.10 -41.56 -25.69
C ASN A 529 -25.61 -41.29 -25.92
N PRO A 530 -26.07 -41.27 -27.17
CA PRO A 530 -27.46 -40.92 -27.50
C PRO A 530 -28.51 -41.89 -26.92
N SER A 531 -28.16 -43.19 -26.78
CA SER A 531 -29.11 -44.21 -26.32
C SER A 531 -29.62 -43.97 -24.90
N GLN A 532 -28.78 -43.49 -24.00
CA GLN A 532 -29.15 -43.28 -22.60
C GLN A 532 -29.57 -41.83 -22.29
N THR A 533 -29.14 -40.84 -23.06
CA THR A 533 -29.25 -39.43 -22.74
C THR A 533 -30.22 -38.65 -23.64
N ALA A 534 -30.80 -39.25 -24.69
CA ALA A 534 -31.68 -38.53 -25.61
C ALA A 534 -32.90 -37.92 -24.92
N LEU A 535 -33.64 -38.72 -24.13
CA LEU A 535 -34.82 -38.25 -23.38
C LEU A 535 -34.44 -37.22 -22.30
N LEU A 536 -33.31 -37.44 -21.62
CA LEU A 536 -32.82 -36.52 -20.58
C LEU A 536 -32.40 -35.17 -21.16
N CYS A 537 -31.73 -35.15 -22.29
CA CYS A 537 -31.38 -33.95 -23.03
C CYS A 537 -32.63 -33.16 -23.45
N GLN A 538 -33.62 -33.83 -24.04
CA GLN A 538 -34.89 -33.18 -24.40
C GLN A 538 -35.62 -32.62 -23.19
N TYR A 539 -35.58 -33.30 -22.04
CA TYR A 539 -36.17 -32.83 -20.79
C TYR A 539 -35.49 -31.56 -20.30
N VAL A 540 -34.15 -31.54 -20.23
CA VAL A 540 -33.37 -30.35 -19.79
C VAL A 540 -33.61 -29.17 -20.73
N LEU A 541 -33.60 -29.40 -22.06
CA LEU A 541 -33.92 -28.34 -23.03
C LEU A 541 -35.36 -27.82 -22.90
N THR A 542 -36.31 -28.65 -22.43
CA THR A 542 -37.69 -28.23 -22.18
C THR A 542 -37.79 -27.39 -20.90
N LEU A 543 -37.07 -27.78 -19.83
CA LEU A 543 -36.99 -26.96 -18.60
C LEU A 543 -36.40 -25.59 -18.91
N ALA A 544 -35.28 -25.53 -19.61
CA ALA A 544 -34.58 -24.30 -19.95
C ALA A 544 -35.39 -23.34 -20.85
N ARG A 545 -36.34 -23.88 -21.65
CA ARG A 545 -37.24 -23.07 -22.47
C ARG A 545 -38.10 -22.10 -21.68
N TYR A 546 -38.39 -22.42 -20.42
CA TYR A 546 -39.28 -21.65 -19.56
C TYR A 546 -38.50 -20.91 -18.44
N ASP A 547 -37.20 -20.88 -18.52
CA ASP A 547 -36.35 -20.16 -17.54
C ASP A 547 -36.61 -18.66 -17.56
N GLN A 548 -36.32 -17.96 -16.48
CA GLN A 548 -36.50 -16.51 -16.36
C GLN A 548 -35.43 -15.74 -17.19
N ASN A 549 -34.24 -16.30 -17.33
CA ASN A 549 -33.15 -15.70 -18.08
C ASN A 549 -33.31 -15.90 -19.61
N TYR A 550 -33.20 -14.79 -20.35
CA TYR A 550 -33.30 -14.80 -21.81
C TYR A 550 -32.22 -15.62 -22.49
N ASP A 551 -30.98 -15.51 -22.03
CA ASP A 551 -29.83 -16.22 -22.62
C ASP A 551 -30.00 -17.75 -22.53
N ILE A 552 -30.53 -18.23 -21.40
CA ILE A 552 -30.80 -19.66 -21.19
C ILE A 552 -31.90 -20.13 -22.13
N ARG A 553 -32.96 -19.33 -22.27
CA ARG A 553 -34.08 -19.66 -23.17
C ARG A 553 -33.66 -19.73 -24.64
N ASP A 554 -32.91 -18.71 -25.08
CA ASP A 554 -32.48 -18.61 -26.47
C ASP A 554 -31.45 -19.68 -26.81
N ARG A 555 -30.53 -19.95 -25.87
CA ARG A 555 -29.58 -21.05 -26.02
C ARG A 555 -30.27 -22.41 -26.09
N SER A 556 -31.27 -22.63 -25.25
CA SER A 556 -32.10 -23.86 -25.29
C SER A 556 -32.82 -24.00 -26.62
N ARG A 557 -33.43 -22.93 -27.15
CA ARG A 557 -34.13 -22.96 -28.46
C ARG A 557 -33.15 -23.27 -29.59
N PHE A 558 -32.00 -22.61 -29.61
CA PHE A 558 -30.94 -22.84 -30.58
C PHE A 558 -30.46 -24.30 -30.56
N LEU A 559 -30.09 -24.79 -29.37
CA LEU A 559 -29.59 -26.18 -29.20
C LEU A 559 -30.63 -27.20 -29.58
N ARG A 560 -31.90 -27.00 -29.25
CA ARG A 560 -33.00 -27.91 -29.62
C ARG A 560 -33.17 -28.00 -31.13
N GLN A 561 -33.17 -26.86 -31.82
CA GLN A 561 -33.31 -26.83 -33.27
C GLN A 561 -32.08 -27.40 -33.98
N PHE A 562 -30.90 -27.27 -33.36
CA PHE A 562 -29.66 -27.79 -33.88
C PHE A 562 -29.54 -29.33 -33.74
N LEU A 563 -29.95 -29.90 -32.58
CA LEU A 563 -29.83 -31.33 -32.28
C LEU A 563 -31.03 -32.17 -32.73
N PHE A 564 -32.24 -31.58 -32.67
CA PHE A 564 -33.50 -32.24 -33.00
C PHE A 564 -34.27 -31.45 -34.06
N PRO A 565 -33.71 -31.28 -35.28
CA PRO A 565 -34.37 -30.50 -36.31
C PRO A 565 -35.55 -31.28 -36.91
N ASN A 566 -36.59 -30.55 -37.27
CA ASN A 566 -37.76 -31.16 -37.98
C ASN A 566 -37.40 -31.62 -39.41
N THR A 567 -36.36 -31.00 -40.02
CA THR A 567 -35.78 -31.32 -41.31
C THR A 567 -34.25 -31.42 -41.16
N GLU A 568 -33.64 -32.44 -41.75
CA GLU A 568 -32.19 -32.62 -41.73
C GLU A 568 -31.48 -31.40 -42.33
N SER A 569 -30.72 -30.66 -41.55
CA SER A 569 -29.88 -29.58 -42.03
C SER A 569 -28.41 -29.99 -42.11
N SER A 570 -27.66 -29.35 -42.98
CA SER A 570 -26.21 -29.58 -43.09
C SER A 570 -25.48 -29.27 -41.78
N LEU A 571 -26.00 -28.32 -41.00
CA LEU A 571 -25.41 -27.93 -39.68
C LEU A 571 -25.63 -29.02 -38.63
N SER A 572 -26.79 -29.68 -38.59
CA SER A 572 -27.05 -30.73 -37.61
C SER A 572 -26.14 -31.95 -37.80
N LYS A 573 -25.73 -32.25 -39.05
CA LYS A 573 -24.76 -33.30 -39.34
C LYS A 573 -23.37 -32.98 -38.79
N GLN A 574 -23.00 -31.72 -38.67
CA GLN A 574 -21.72 -31.25 -38.13
C GLN A 574 -21.77 -30.99 -36.61
N ALA A 575 -22.87 -31.30 -35.93
CA ALA A 575 -23.04 -31.04 -34.51
C ALA A 575 -21.90 -31.60 -33.64
N LYS A 576 -21.45 -32.83 -33.94
CA LYS A 576 -20.35 -33.46 -33.23
C LYS A 576 -19.04 -32.66 -33.39
N ASN A 577 -18.72 -32.22 -34.58
CA ASN A 577 -17.49 -31.45 -34.85
C ASN A 577 -17.49 -30.07 -34.19
N ILE A 578 -18.67 -29.45 -34.06
CA ILE A 578 -18.83 -28.12 -33.43
C ILE A 578 -18.73 -28.20 -31.90
N PHE A 579 -19.52 -29.07 -31.26
CA PHE A 579 -19.61 -29.13 -29.79
C PHE A 579 -18.46 -29.93 -29.14
N MET A 580 -17.88 -30.91 -29.84
CA MET A 580 -16.77 -31.73 -29.37
C MET A 580 -15.42 -31.30 -29.97
N ALA A 581 -15.33 -30.08 -30.52
CA ALA A 581 -14.07 -29.51 -30.99
C ALA A 581 -13.03 -29.50 -29.86
N THR A 582 -11.81 -29.98 -30.20
CA THR A 582 -10.70 -29.97 -29.23
C THR A 582 -10.31 -28.54 -28.86
N LYS A 583 -10.20 -28.28 -27.57
CA LYS A 583 -9.82 -26.96 -27.03
C LYS A 583 -8.40 -27.03 -26.50
N PRO A 584 -7.51 -26.05 -26.85
CA PRO A 584 -6.18 -26.02 -26.32
C PRO A 584 -6.23 -25.81 -24.81
N ALA A 585 -5.28 -26.41 -24.09
CA ALA A 585 -5.13 -26.18 -22.67
C ALA A 585 -4.69 -24.71 -22.40
N PRO A 586 -5.26 -24.03 -21.40
CA PRO A 586 -4.86 -22.67 -21.08
C PRO A 586 -3.43 -22.65 -20.52
N LEU A 587 -2.62 -21.75 -21.04
CA LEU A 587 -1.27 -21.51 -20.52
C LEU A 587 -1.37 -20.77 -19.18
N LEU A 588 -0.81 -21.38 -18.13
CA LEU A 588 -0.74 -20.78 -16.80
C LEU A 588 0.55 -19.98 -16.68
N GLN A 589 0.61 -18.85 -17.38
CA GLN A 589 1.77 -17.97 -17.37
C GLN A 589 1.70 -16.93 -16.25
N SER A 590 2.86 -16.35 -15.91
CA SER A 590 2.95 -15.21 -15.01
C SER A 590 2.30 -13.98 -15.63
N LYS A 591 1.63 -13.16 -14.80
CA LYS A 591 1.05 -11.87 -15.23
C LYS A 591 2.12 -10.83 -15.60
N PHE A 592 3.39 -11.13 -15.36
CA PHE A 592 4.51 -10.23 -15.62
C PHE A 592 5.21 -10.48 -16.97
N VAL A 593 4.83 -11.52 -17.71
CA VAL A 593 5.39 -11.79 -19.06
C VAL A 593 5.08 -10.64 -20.02
N ASP A 594 3.84 -10.16 -20.01
CA ASP A 594 3.39 -9.10 -20.93
C ASP A 594 3.89 -7.70 -20.54
N ARG A 595 4.61 -7.56 -19.41
CA ARG A 595 5.11 -6.26 -18.95
C ARG A 595 6.49 -5.89 -19.49
N GLU A 596 7.16 -6.77 -20.21
CA GLU A 596 8.47 -6.50 -20.81
C GLU A 596 8.46 -5.40 -21.88
N GLU A 597 7.32 -5.10 -22.46
CA GLU A 597 7.14 -4.01 -23.42
C GLU A 597 7.45 -2.64 -22.82
N PHE A 598 7.31 -2.49 -21.51
CA PHE A 598 7.53 -1.22 -20.81
C PHE A 598 8.89 -1.19 -20.10
N GLN A 599 9.50 -0.01 -20.12
CA GLN A 599 10.73 0.23 -19.37
C GLN A 599 10.55 -0.10 -17.89
N MET A 600 11.33 -1.01 -17.36
CA MET A 600 11.25 -1.47 -15.97
C MET A 600 11.34 -0.30 -14.98
N GLY A 601 10.46 -0.27 -13.99
CA GLY A 601 10.41 0.77 -12.95
C GLY A 601 9.67 2.04 -13.37
N SER A 602 9.21 2.16 -14.63
CA SER A 602 8.33 3.24 -15.07
C SER A 602 6.90 3.06 -14.55
N LEU A 603 6.12 4.13 -14.54
CA LEU A 603 4.70 4.06 -14.19
C LEU A 603 3.93 3.13 -15.12
N SER A 604 4.23 3.17 -16.43
CA SER A 604 3.63 2.29 -17.44
C SER A 604 3.88 0.82 -17.13
N HIS A 605 5.10 0.45 -16.74
CA HIS A 605 5.43 -0.90 -16.28
C HIS A 605 4.65 -1.31 -15.02
N TYR A 606 4.46 -0.37 -14.09
CA TYR A 606 3.76 -0.67 -12.84
C TYR A 606 2.26 -0.93 -13.07
N ILE A 607 1.59 -0.09 -13.88
CA ILE A 607 0.15 -0.20 -14.16
C ILE A 607 -0.18 -1.12 -15.35
N ASN A 608 0.85 -1.58 -16.10
CA ASN A 608 0.73 -2.37 -17.34
C ASN A 608 -0.13 -1.69 -18.43
N THR A 609 -0.07 -0.38 -18.50
CA THR A 609 -0.71 0.44 -19.54
C THR A 609 0.15 1.66 -19.84
N ARG A 610 0.09 2.17 -21.07
CA ARG A 610 0.88 3.34 -21.47
C ARG A 610 0.41 4.59 -20.69
N ALA A 611 1.26 5.13 -19.83
CA ALA A 611 1.01 6.38 -19.11
C ALA A 611 1.27 7.60 -19.99
N ILE A 612 0.63 8.72 -19.65
CA ILE A 612 0.85 10.00 -20.35
C ILE A 612 2.31 10.43 -20.16
N GLY A 613 2.97 10.82 -21.26
CA GLY A 613 4.38 11.22 -21.24
C GLY A 613 5.37 10.05 -21.21
N TYR A 614 4.90 8.80 -21.37
CA TYR A 614 5.79 7.65 -21.49
C TYR A 614 6.45 7.61 -22.87
N HIS A 615 7.77 7.55 -22.89
CA HIS A 615 8.56 7.37 -24.09
C HIS A 615 9.15 5.96 -24.11
N ASP A 616 8.93 5.25 -25.23
CA ASP A 616 9.46 3.90 -25.38
C ASP A 616 10.99 3.91 -25.34
N LEU A 617 11.58 2.87 -24.75
CA LEU A 617 13.01 2.71 -24.73
C LEU A 617 13.47 2.30 -26.14
N PRO A 618 14.42 3.01 -26.76
CA PRO A 618 14.87 2.67 -28.10
C PRO A 618 15.55 1.29 -28.14
N ASP A 619 15.43 0.63 -29.29
CA ASP A 619 16.15 -0.61 -29.55
C ASP A 619 17.65 -0.36 -29.78
N PHE A 620 18.47 -1.39 -29.55
CA PHE A 620 19.88 -1.29 -29.85
C PHE A 620 20.12 -1.18 -31.35
N PRO A 621 21.10 -0.37 -31.79
CA PRO A 621 21.44 -0.24 -33.21
C PRO A 621 22.00 -1.56 -33.76
N GLU A 622 21.71 -1.83 -35.03
CA GLU A 622 22.25 -3.00 -35.70
C GLU A 622 23.76 -2.90 -36.01
N LYS A 623 24.22 -1.68 -36.27
CA LYS A 623 25.62 -1.34 -36.51
C LYS A 623 26.11 -0.40 -35.44
N GLU A 624 27.40 -0.55 -35.07
CA GLU A 624 28.02 0.34 -34.10
C GLU A 624 28.08 1.78 -34.64
N PRO A 625 27.48 2.77 -33.94
CA PRO A 625 27.65 4.17 -34.27
C PRO A 625 29.12 4.61 -34.03
N ASP A 626 29.55 5.65 -34.76
CA ASP A 626 30.92 6.16 -34.70
C ASP A 626 31.24 6.65 -33.26
N PRO A 627 32.24 6.06 -32.58
CA PRO A 627 32.64 6.47 -31.24
C PRO A 627 33.29 7.86 -31.18
N SER A 628 33.80 8.38 -32.31
CA SER A 628 34.51 9.67 -32.40
C SER A 628 33.61 10.87 -32.10
N VAL A 629 32.28 10.72 -32.21
CA VAL A 629 31.30 11.77 -31.86
C VAL A 629 31.35 12.16 -30.37
N ARG A 630 31.88 11.29 -29.51
CA ARG A 630 32.08 11.51 -28.08
C ARG A 630 33.41 12.13 -27.72
N ASP A 631 34.33 12.29 -28.69
CA ASP A 631 35.62 12.93 -28.49
C ASP A 631 35.46 14.46 -28.53
N VAL A 632 35.77 15.10 -27.41
CA VAL A 632 35.75 16.56 -27.33
C VAL A 632 37.00 17.04 -28.09
N PRO A 633 36.90 17.88 -29.14
CA PRO A 633 38.07 18.48 -29.74
C PRO A 633 38.77 19.27 -28.64
N GLU A 634 40.07 18.96 -28.44
CA GLU A 634 40.92 19.75 -27.56
C GLU A 634 40.89 21.20 -28.08
N GLU A 635 40.24 22.12 -27.35
CA GLU A 635 40.41 23.54 -27.57
C GLU A 635 41.90 23.81 -27.47
N GLU A 636 42.53 24.23 -28.58
CA GLU A 636 43.94 24.66 -28.62
C GLU A 636 44.10 25.70 -27.52
N VAL A 637 44.72 25.29 -26.42
CA VAL A 637 45.17 26.20 -25.37
C VAL A 637 46.17 27.13 -26.07
N PRO A 638 45.90 28.46 -26.14
CA PRO A 638 46.82 29.36 -26.81
C PRO A 638 48.18 29.24 -26.12
N GLN A 639 49.13 28.69 -26.83
CA GLN A 639 50.53 28.53 -26.34
C GLN A 639 51.05 29.89 -25.93
N PRO A 640 51.57 30.07 -24.71
CA PRO A 640 52.18 31.33 -24.32
C PRO A 640 53.40 31.56 -25.21
N LYS A 641 53.37 32.65 -25.98
CA LYS A 641 54.47 33.08 -26.84
C LYS A 641 55.77 33.08 -26.03
N PRO A 642 56.92 32.54 -26.56
CA PRO A 642 58.19 32.44 -25.83
C PRO A 642 58.74 33.83 -25.53
N VAL A 643 58.78 34.19 -24.27
CA VAL A 643 59.46 35.37 -23.77
C VAL A 643 61.01 35.08 -23.89
N LYS A 644 61.71 35.87 -24.69
CA LYS A 644 63.17 35.82 -24.87
C LYS A 644 63.84 36.01 -23.52
N LYS A 645 64.55 35.01 -23.02
CA LYS A 645 65.47 35.07 -21.89
C LYS A 645 66.67 36.01 -22.21
N SER A 646 66.77 37.12 -21.51
CA SER A 646 68.00 37.87 -21.36
C SER A 646 68.71 37.37 -20.08
N THR A 647 69.89 36.75 -20.31
CA THR A 647 70.83 36.32 -19.32
C THR A 647 71.48 37.51 -18.57
N LYS A 648 71.41 37.52 -17.24
CA LYS A 648 72.37 38.08 -16.32
C LYS A 648 72.26 37.48 -14.95
N GLU A 649 73.19 36.59 -14.59
CA GLU A 649 73.59 36.36 -13.21
C GLU A 649 74.25 37.60 -12.60
N PRO A 650 74.17 37.86 -11.30
CA PRO A 650 75.22 37.43 -10.39
C PRO A 650 74.86 37.11 -8.94
N LYS A 651 75.64 36.15 -8.43
CA LYS A 651 76.30 36.08 -7.10
C LYS A 651 75.69 36.48 -5.79
N ILE A 652 75.50 35.42 -5.03
CA ILE A 652 75.67 35.18 -3.57
C ILE A 652 76.22 36.35 -2.72
N LYS A 653 75.47 36.63 -1.60
CA LYS A 653 76.07 36.84 -0.25
C LYS A 653 75.06 36.52 0.84
N LYS A 654 75.60 35.78 1.82
CA LYS A 654 74.99 35.42 3.11
C LYS A 654 74.90 36.65 4.03
N THR A 655 73.89 36.59 4.94
CA THR A 655 73.93 36.86 6.42
C THR A 655 72.67 37.60 6.82
N GLY A 656 71.88 37.03 7.74
CA GLY A 656 71.89 37.25 9.13
C GLY A 656 70.63 37.71 9.71
N LYS A 657 70.07 36.87 10.57
CA LYS A 657 69.37 37.20 11.80
C LYS A 657 68.05 38.04 11.83
N ILE A 658 66.98 37.33 12.26
CA ILE A 658 66.04 37.55 13.38
C ILE A 658 65.30 38.88 13.37
N GLN A 659 63.93 38.79 13.32
CA GLN A 659 63.02 39.15 14.42
C GLN A 659 61.58 38.81 14.08
N GLN A 660 60.97 38.23 15.09
CA GLN A 660 59.54 38.01 15.26
C GLN A 660 58.74 39.30 15.28
N ILE A 661 57.55 39.26 14.76
CA ILE A 661 56.37 39.88 15.41
C ILE A 661 55.08 39.15 14.91
N ASP A 662 54.27 38.79 15.88
CA ASP A 662 52.95 38.20 15.86
C ASP A 662 51.90 38.96 15.06
N GLN A 663 50.92 38.28 14.51
CA GLN A 663 49.52 38.26 14.95
C GLN A 663 48.60 37.63 13.89
N SER A 664 48.02 36.63 14.28
CA SER A 664 46.63 36.12 14.47
C SER A 664 45.98 35.66 13.20
N ALA A 665 45.90 34.39 13.15
CA ALA A 665 45.03 33.62 12.23
C ALA A 665 44.13 32.73 13.03
N THR A 666 42.89 32.70 12.69
CA THR A 666 41.91 31.73 13.16
C THR A 666 42.00 30.44 12.33
N SER A 667 42.40 29.38 12.99
CA SER A 667 42.33 28.00 12.47
C SER A 667 41.00 27.38 12.78
N SER A 668 40.40 26.84 11.78
CA SER A 668 39.31 25.86 11.94
C SER A 668 39.89 24.47 11.96
N SER A 669 39.82 23.80 13.07
CA SER A 669 40.20 22.42 13.27
C SER A 669 39.12 21.49 12.69
N SER A 670 39.54 20.59 11.80
CA SER A 670 38.84 19.39 11.44
C SER A 670 39.17 18.29 12.44
N GLU A 671 38.20 17.82 13.16
CA GLU A 671 38.31 16.63 14.01
C GLU A 671 38.05 15.39 13.13
N GLU A 672 39.09 14.61 12.95
CA GLU A 672 39.01 13.22 12.49
C GLU A 672 38.49 12.37 13.63
N TYR A 673 37.32 11.73 13.43
CA TYR A 673 36.92 10.54 14.20
C TYR A 673 37.38 9.31 13.44
N THR A 674 38.44 8.69 13.94
CA THR A 674 38.81 7.31 13.61
C THR A 674 37.95 6.39 14.48
N ASP A 675 37.05 5.68 13.84
CA ASP A 675 36.36 4.54 14.42
C ASP A 675 37.02 3.26 13.92
N SER A 676 37.71 2.62 14.84
CA SER A 676 38.38 1.34 14.65
C SER A 676 37.42 0.23 15.05
N GLU A 677 36.77 -0.42 14.09
CA GLU A 677 36.14 -1.72 14.31
C GLU A 677 37.18 -2.83 14.09
N GLU A 678 37.61 -3.44 15.15
CA GLU A 678 38.31 -4.70 15.16
C GLU A 678 37.38 -5.84 14.75
N GLU A 679 37.54 -6.37 13.55
CA GLU A 679 37.06 -7.69 13.18
C GLU A 679 38.06 -8.74 13.73
N SER A 680 37.66 -9.45 14.75
CA SER A 680 38.33 -10.66 15.19
C SER A 680 37.77 -11.86 14.44
N ASP A 681 38.46 -12.28 13.39
CA ASP A 681 38.35 -13.63 12.85
C ASP A 681 39.05 -14.61 13.81
N SER A 682 38.29 -15.49 14.39
CA SER A 682 38.79 -16.69 15.04
C SER A 682 38.38 -17.93 14.27
N ASP A 683 39.28 -18.41 13.44
CA ASP A 683 39.30 -19.77 12.92
C ASP A 683 39.58 -20.74 14.07
N GLU A 684 38.64 -21.57 14.45
CA GLU A 684 38.89 -22.77 15.21
C GLU A 684 38.53 -24.02 14.41
N ALA A 685 39.58 -24.78 14.11
CA ALA A 685 39.53 -26.11 13.55
C ALA A 685 39.00 -27.16 14.57
N PRO A 686 38.34 -28.26 14.12
CA PRO A 686 37.66 -29.20 14.98
C PRO A 686 38.66 -30.15 15.70
N PRO A 687 38.44 -30.53 16.98
CA PRO A 687 39.27 -31.48 17.65
C PRO A 687 38.90 -32.92 17.31
N LYS A 688 39.93 -33.74 17.27
CA LYS A 688 39.95 -35.15 16.98
C LYS A 688 39.24 -36.01 18.01
N ILE A 689 38.62 -37.05 17.50
CA ILE A 689 37.94 -38.19 18.11
C ILE A 689 38.83 -38.92 19.14
N VAL A 690 38.24 -39.21 20.32
CA VAL A 690 38.70 -40.30 21.19
C VAL A 690 37.53 -41.26 21.44
N ASN A 691 37.73 -42.50 21.01
CA ASN A 691 36.87 -43.65 21.23
C ASN A 691 36.72 -44.00 22.72
N LYS A 692 35.50 -44.30 23.19
CA LYS A 692 35.26 -45.39 24.18
C LYS A 692 33.82 -45.94 24.17
N LYS A 693 33.76 -47.20 23.79
CA LYS A 693 32.95 -48.35 24.25
C LYS A 693 31.41 -48.30 24.24
N LYS A 694 30.95 -49.18 23.38
CA LYS A 694 29.76 -50.09 23.32
C LYS A 694 28.87 -50.15 24.56
N SER A 695 27.56 -49.92 24.32
CA SER A 695 26.47 -50.72 24.90
C SER A 695 25.41 -50.95 23.81
N ASN A 696 24.94 -52.16 23.70
CA ASN A 696 23.97 -52.67 22.71
C ASN A 696 22.60 -52.04 22.91
N VAL A 697 22.05 -51.49 21.85
CA VAL A 697 20.61 -51.32 21.67
C VAL A 697 20.29 -51.63 20.21
N THR A 698 19.32 -52.49 20.00
CA THR A 698 18.73 -52.98 18.79
C THR A 698 18.46 -51.91 17.71
N PRO A 699 18.58 -52.26 16.42
CA PRO A 699 18.40 -51.29 15.33
C PRO A 699 16.93 -50.95 15.15
N THR A 700 16.56 -49.74 15.46
CA THR A 700 15.35 -49.12 14.94
C THR A 700 15.61 -48.78 13.48
N THR A 701 14.77 -49.29 12.62
CA THR A 701 14.70 -49.08 11.18
C THR A 701 14.81 -47.62 10.87
N ALA A 702 15.83 -47.25 10.09
CA ALA A 702 15.98 -45.96 9.49
C ALA A 702 14.74 -45.65 8.63
N SER A 703 13.98 -44.64 8.99
CA SER A 703 12.91 -44.10 8.15
C SER A 703 13.53 -43.55 6.88
N LYS A 704 13.08 -44.09 5.76
CA LYS A 704 13.36 -43.53 4.40
C LYS A 704 12.98 -42.03 4.37
N PRO A 705 13.70 -41.17 3.65
CA PRO A 705 13.27 -39.81 3.45
C PRO A 705 11.86 -39.81 2.83
N LYS A 706 10.94 -39.09 3.43
CA LYS A 706 9.57 -38.92 2.93
C LYS A 706 9.62 -38.36 1.49
N SER A 707 8.87 -38.96 0.61
CA SER A 707 8.77 -38.51 -0.79
C SER A 707 8.02 -37.17 -0.87
N ASN A 708 8.16 -36.45 -1.98
CA ASN A 708 7.41 -35.22 -2.23
C ASN A 708 5.88 -35.42 -2.16
N VAL A 709 5.41 -36.64 -2.32
CA VAL A 709 4.00 -37.05 -2.17
C VAL A 709 3.55 -36.96 -0.72
N ASP A 710 4.42 -37.36 0.22
CA ASP A 710 4.09 -37.32 1.66
C ASP A 710 3.93 -35.89 2.19
N LEU A 711 4.60 -34.89 1.56
CA LEU A 711 4.49 -33.48 1.92
C LEU A 711 3.16 -32.84 1.53
N LEU A 712 2.46 -33.36 0.52
CA LEU A 712 1.15 -32.87 0.09
C LEU A 712 0.00 -33.66 0.69
N LEU A 713 0.24 -34.93 1.06
CA LEU A 713 -0.76 -35.74 1.74
C LEU A 713 -0.94 -35.30 3.21
N ASP A 714 0.05 -34.63 3.82
CA ASP A 714 -0.07 -34.00 5.15
C ASP A 714 -1.06 -32.80 5.16
N LEU A 715 -1.74 -32.49 4.04
CA LEU A 715 -2.84 -31.51 4.01
C LEU A 715 -4.08 -32.00 4.79
N ASP A 716 -4.24 -33.29 4.97
CA ASP A 716 -5.38 -33.85 5.70
C ASP A 716 -5.24 -33.64 7.22
N ASP A 717 -4.01 -33.46 7.74
CA ASP A 717 -3.74 -33.18 9.16
C ASP A 717 -4.00 -31.71 9.54
N PHE A 718 -4.27 -30.83 8.58
CA PHE A 718 -4.60 -29.42 8.78
C PHE A 718 -6.10 -29.13 8.82
N VAL A 719 -6.94 -30.08 9.08
CA VAL A 719 -8.33 -29.82 9.43
C VAL A 719 -8.35 -29.41 10.90
N PRO A 720 -8.47 -28.13 11.26
CA PRO A 720 -8.74 -27.77 12.64
C PRO A 720 -10.07 -28.43 13.01
N SER A 721 -10.07 -29.22 14.08
CA SER A 721 -11.30 -29.74 14.67
C SER A 721 -12.13 -28.55 15.14
N MET A 722 -12.92 -28.01 14.25
CA MET A 722 -13.91 -26.98 14.56
C MET A 722 -15.13 -27.64 15.17
N SER A 723 -15.33 -27.42 16.47
CA SER A 723 -16.63 -27.58 17.07
C SER A 723 -17.66 -26.74 16.30
N THR A 724 -18.72 -27.37 15.84
CA THR A 724 -19.81 -26.76 15.12
C THR A 724 -20.36 -25.54 15.85
N PRO A 725 -20.44 -24.36 15.24
CA PRO A 725 -21.13 -23.22 15.83
C PRO A 725 -22.63 -23.49 15.81
N VAL A 726 -23.25 -23.48 16.99
CA VAL A 726 -24.71 -23.48 17.11
C VAL A 726 -25.21 -22.10 16.68
N MET A 727 -25.87 -22.05 15.55
CA MET A 727 -26.56 -20.84 15.05
C MET A 727 -27.89 -20.70 15.79
N THR A 728 -28.04 -19.69 16.60
CA THR A 728 -29.35 -19.24 17.07
C THR A 728 -29.82 -18.09 16.19
N PRO A 729 -30.95 -18.20 15.51
CA PRO A 729 -31.47 -17.10 14.72
C PRO A 729 -32.12 -16.05 15.63
N SER A 730 -31.52 -14.84 15.68
CA SER A 730 -32.25 -13.67 16.19
C SER A 730 -32.99 -13.01 15.04
N LEU A 731 -34.24 -12.73 15.23
CA LEU A 731 -35.08 -11.99 14.26
C LEU A 731 -34.56 -10.56 14.09
N GLY A 732 -33.97 -10.28 12.93
CA GLY A 732 -33.45 -8.95 12.57
C GLY A 732 -32.01 -9.01 12.07
N GLY A 733 -31.84 -9.54 10.92
CA GLY A 733 -30.66 -9.77 10.10
C GLY A 733 -29.42 -8.98 10.36
N PHE A 734 -28.45 -9.63 10.94
CA PHE A 734 -27.04 -9.57 10.55
C PHE A 734 -26.31 -10.67 11.34
N LEU A 735 -25.64 -11.57 10.59
CA LEU A 735 -24.86 -12.67 11.14
C LEU A 735 -23.49 -12.14 11.60
N THR A 736 -23.18 -12.26 12.88
CA THR A 736 -21.82 -12.06 13.38
C THR A 736 -21.12 -13.41 13.54
N PRO A 737 -19.91 -13.61 12.97
CA PRO A 737 -19.16 -14.83 13.20
C PRO A 737 -18.43 -14.76 14.56
N VAL A 738 -18.71 -15.71 15.42
CA VAL A 738 -17.93 -15.95 16.63
C VAL A 738 -16.84 -16.97 16.29
N SER A 739 -15.60 -16.53 16.24
CA SER A 739 -14.43 -17.42 16.08
C SER A 739 -13.89 -17.82 17.45
N ALA A 740 -13.93 -19.10 17.76
CA ALA A 740 -13.23 -19.66 18.91
C ALA A 740 -11.85 -20.18 18.46
N SER A 741 -10.79 -19.55 18.92
CA SER A 741 -9.42 -20.05 18.78
C SER A 741 -8.98 -20.70 20.09
N VAL A 742 -8.53 -21.94 19.99
CA VAL A 742 -7.95 -22.68 21.11
C VAL A 742 -6.42 -22.51 21.09
N SER A 743 -5.87 -21.83 22.06
CA SER A 743 -4.73 -22.21 22.86
C SER A 743 -4.30 -21.07 23.77
N ALA A 744 -4.14 -21.38 25.05
CA ALA A 744 -3.90 -20.47 26.15
C ALA A 744 -5.09 -19.51 26.40
N GLN A 745 -5.84 -19.79 27.41
CA GLN A 745 -7.01 -19.06 27.90
C GLN A 745 -6.85 -17.54 27.82
N VAL A 746 -7.25 -16.98 26.72
CA VAL A 746 -7.52 -15.54 26.60
C VAL A 746 -9.02 -15.43 26.54
N ALA A 747 -9.65 -15.28 27.69
CA ALA A 747 -11.06 -14.91 27.76
C ALA A 747 -11.19 -13.47 27.27
N SER A 748 -11.46 -13.31 25.97
CA SER A 748 -11.97 -12.03 25.48
C SER A 748 -13.41 -11.90 25.98
N SER A 749 -13.70 -10.82 26.70
CA SER A 749 -15.03 -10.55 27.23
C SER A 749 -15.99 -10.20 26.07
N SER A 750 -16.59 -11.22 25.47
CA SER A 750 -17.69 -11.06 24.53
C SER A 750 -19.04 -10.82 25.23
N HIS A 751 -19.01 -10.51 26.54
CA HIS A 751 -20.21 -10.23 27.30
C HIS A 751 -20.61 -8.76 27.10
N SER A 752 -21.77 -8.54 26.46
CA SER A 752 -22.42 -7.24 26.52
C SER A 752 -22.54 -6.80 27.98
N SER A 753 -22.31 -5.52 28.26
CA SER A 753 -22.55 -4.95 29.59
C SER A 753 -23.99 -5.31 30.02
N GLY A 754 -24.10 -6.03 31.10
CA GLY A 754 -25.44 -6.49 31.61
C GLY A 754 -26.31 -5.36 32.19
N LYS A 755 -25.79 -4.12 32.21
CA LYS A 755 -26.51 -2.96 32.77
C LYS A 755 -27.22 -2.20 31.67
N SER A 756 -28.54 -2.19 31.69
CA SER A 756 -29.35 -1.26 30.90
C SER A 756 -29.37 0.12 31.57
N LEU A 757 -29.19 1.15 30.77
CA LEU A 757 -29.33 2.55 31.17
C LEU A 757 -30.74 2.99 30.83
N GLU A 758 -31.51 3.44 31.78
CA GLU A 758 -32.80 4.08 31.52
C GLU A 758 -32.55 5.51 31.04
N LEU A 759 -32.81 5.80 29.79
CA LEU A 759 -32.59 7.09 29.16
C LEU A 759 -33.81 7.99 29.18
N LEU A 760 -34.99 7.41 29.00
CA LEU A 760 -36.25 8.09 29.09
C LEU A 760 -37.29 7.19 29.81
N ASN A 761 -37.74 7.61 30.99
CA ASN A 761 -38.64 6.86 31.82
C ASN A 761 -40.11 7.33 31.60
N LYS A 762 -41.10 6.45 31.77
CA LYS A 762 -42.51 6.72 31.69
C LYS A 762 -42.95 7.85 32.67
N ILE A 763 -42.19 8.08 33.75
CA ILE A 763 -42.54 8.99 34.85
C ILE A 763 -42.09 10.45 34.58
N ASN A 764 -41.09 10.70 33.77
CA ASN A 764 -40.46 12.03 33.62
C ASN A 764 -41.10 12.95 32.57
N GLY A 765 -42.13 12.52 31.85
CA GLY A 765 -42.83 13.36 30.89
C GLY A 765 -44.30 13.04 30.85
N GLY A 766 -45.12 13.78 31.56
CA GLY A 766 -46.61 13.63 31.56
C GLY A 766 -47.14 13.60 30.12
N LYS A 767 -47.61 12.44 29.67
CA LYS A 767 -48.00 12.01 28.33
C LYS A 767 -46.95 11.24 27.51
N ASN A 768 -45.84 10.80 28.04
CA ASN A 768 -44.87 10.05 27.25
C ASN A 768 -45.29 8.60 27.07
N GLN A 769 -45.69 8.30 25.88
CA GLN A 769 -46.04 6.97 25.41
C GLN A 769 -44.80 6.14 25.02
N LEU A 770 -43.63 6.79 24.92
CA LEU A 770 -42.36 6.20 24.53
C LEU A 770 -41.41 6.10 25.74
N SER A 771 -40.85 4.93 26.00
CA SER A 771 -39.69 4.76 26.89
C SER A 771 -38.47 4.31 26.11
N ILE A 772 -37.29 4.74 26.55
CA ILE A 772 -36.03 4.46 25.87
C ILE A 772 -35.05 3.92 26.90
N SER A 773 -34.50 2.73 26.63
CA SER A 773 -33.40 2.15 27.39
C SER A 773 -32.19 1.95 26.50
N GLY A 774 -30.99 2.17 27.02
CA GLY A 774 -29.74 2.01 26.30
C GLY A 774 -28.88 0.90 26.87
N ARG A 775 -28.10 0.21 26.03
CA ARG A 775 -27.16 -0.83 26.44
C ARG A 775 -25.86 -0.74 25.61
N PHE A 776 -24.69 -0.79 26.26
CA PHE A 776 -23.38 -0.87 25.57
C PHE A 776 -23.17 -2.28 25.02
N THR A 777 -22.87 -2.41 23.72
CA THR A 777 -22.78 -3.72 23.06
C THR A 777 -21.37 -4.29 23.00
N ARG A 778 -20.32 -3.53 23.26
CA ARG A 778 -18.89 -3.92 23.12
C ARG A 778 -18.53 -4.53 21.77
N SER A 779 -19.42 -4.46 20.79
CA SER A 779 -19.18 -4.86 19.42
C SER A 779 -18.47 -3.75 18.64
N PRO A 780 -17.61 -4.07 17.65
CA PRO A 780 -17.01 -3.06 16.79
C PRO A 780 -18.09 -2.23 16.10
N ASN A 781 -17.94 -0.90 16.15
CA ASN A 781 -18.87 -0.03 15.46
C ASN A 781 -18.64 -0.12 13.94
N PRO A 782 -19.70 -0.31 13.12
CA PRO A 782 -19.56 -0.43 11.66
C PRO A 782 -19.11 0.86 10.96
N PHE A 783 -19.31 2.02 11.59
CA PHE A 783 -19.01 3.32 10.99
C PHE A 783 -17.61 3.84 11.31
N SER A 784 -17.13 3.66 12.55
CA SER A 784 -15.79 4.09 12.96
C SER A 784 -15.25 3.24 14.09
N PRO A 785 -13.95 2.89 14.08
CA PRO A 785 -13.28 2.15 15.15
C PRO A 785 -13.06 3.00 16.42
N THR A 786 -13.34 4.32 16.38
CA THR A 786 -13.25 5.23 17.53
C THR A 786 -14.56 5.39 18.27
N MET A 787 -15.66 4.87 17.70
CA MET A 787 -17.00 4.96 18.28
C MET A 787 -17.37 3.74 19.11
N VAL A 788 -18.04 4.00 20.22
CA VAL A 788 -18.68 2.97 21.07
C VAL A 788 -20.08 2.70 20.55
N SER A 789 -20.46 1.43 20.38
CA SER A 789 -21.79 1.02 19.91
C SER A 789 -22.76 0.90 21.08
N ILE A 790 -23.90 1.56 20.97
CA ILE A 790 -24.96 1.56 21.98
C ILE A 790 -26.28 1.15 21.30
N GLU A 791 -26.91 0.12 21.81
CA GLU A 791 -28.29 -0.27 21.43
C GLU A 791 -29.28 0.55 22.22
N LEU A 792 -30.19 1.24 21.54
CA LEU A 792 -31.33 1.93 22.09
C LEU A 792 -32.56 1.11 21.84
N THR A 793 -33.25 0.68 22.89
CA THR A 793 -34.53 -0.02 22.81
C THR A 793 -35.64 0.99 23.04
N PHE A 794 -36.43 1.23 22.02
CA PHE A 794 -37.60 2.09 22.01
C PHE A 794 -38.81 1.23 22.29
N THR A 795 -39.59 1.54 23.34
CA THR A 795 -40.81 0.79 23.70
C THR A 795 -42.00 1.71 23.63
N ASN A 796 -42.98 1.36 22.80
CA ASN A 796 -44.26 2.02 22.74
C ASN A 796 -45.16 1.48 23.82
N HIS A 797 -45.65 2.33 24.73
CA HIS A 797 -46.57 1.99 25.81
C HIS A 797 -48.03 2.33 25.50
N GLU A 798 -48.29 2.86 24.31
CA GLU A 798 -49.64 3.14 23.85
C GLU A 798 -50.36 1.82 23.46
N SER A 799 -51.63 1.71 23.79
CA SER A 799 -52.41 0.51 23.48
C SER A 799 -53.16 0.59 22.15
N SER A 800 -53.36 1.82 21.62
CA SER A 800 -54.24 2.08 20.50
C SER A 800 -53.53 2.58 19.24
N GLU A 801 -52.40 3.31 19.38
CA GLU A 801 -51.77 3.97 18.25
C GLU A 801 -50.29 3.64 18.12
N ALA A 802 -49.81 3.65 16.86
CA ALA A 802 -48.39 3.46 16.53
C ALA A 802 -47.62 4.77 16.62
N LEU A 803 -46.37 4.73 17.07
CA LEU A 803 -45.44 5.85 17.02
C LEU A 803 -44.71 5.82 15.70
N THR A 804 -44.66 6.96 15.02
CA THR A 804 -44.06 7.03 13.68
C THR A 804 -42.90 8.02 13.62
N ASN A 805 -42.02 7.84 12.63
CA ASN A 805 -40.93 8.76 12.26
C ASN A 805 -39.95 9.09 13.40
N ILE A 806 -39.44 8.07 14.09
CA ILE A 806 -38.52 8.26 15.22
C ILE A 806 -37.12 8.46 14.70
N HIS A 807 -36.51 9.61 15.05
CA HIS A 807 -35.14 9.97 14.61
C HIS A 807 -34.44 10.86 15.64
N ILE A 808 -33.14 11.05 15.49
CA ILE A 808 -32.37 11.97 16.31
C ILE A 808 -32.54 13.40 15.77
N GLY A 809 -32.94 14.31 16.65
CA GLY A 809 -33.11 15.74 16.38
C GLY A 809 -31.84 16.55 16.65
N ALA A 810 -31.97 17.61 17.47
CA ALA A 810 -30.87 18.47 17.82
C ALA A 810 -29.83 17.75 18.71
N LYS A 811 -28.53 17.98 18.45
CA LYS A 811 -27.40 17.41 19.17
C LYS A 811 -26.64 18.52 19.90
N ASN A 812 -26.51 18.38 21.22
CA ASN A 812 -25.70 19.30 22.03
C ASN A 812 -24.52 18.52 22.64
N LEU A 813 -23.41 18.51 21.92
CA LEU A 813 -22.22 17.72 22.21
C LEU A 813 -21.08 18.60 22.73
N SER A 814 -20.29 18.07 23.65
CA SER A 814 -19.03 18.70 24.07
C SER A 814 -18.02 18.68 22.93
N SER A 815 -17.05 19.58 22.96
CA SER A 815 -15.99 19.66 21.95
C SER A 815 -15.25 18.32 21.80
N GLY A 816 -15.15 17.83 20.56
CA GLY A 816 -14.46 16.58 20.23
C GLY A 816 -15.36 15.32 20.27
N MET A 817 -16.60 15.40 20.77
CA MET A 817 -17.54 14.28 20.74
C MET A 817 -18.32 14.23 19.43
N MET A 818 -18.66 13.01 18.98
CA MET A 818 -19.45 12.79 17.77
C MET A 818 -20.50 11.72 18.01
N ILE A 819 -21.68 11.89 17.40
CA ILE A 819 -22.74 10.87 17.37
C ILE A 819 -23.05 10.51 15.93
N ASN A 820 -23.12 9.22 15.63
CA ASN A 820 -23.66 8.69 14.40
C ASN A 820 -25.09 8.16 14.68
N ASP A 821 -26.04 8.64 13.88
CA ASP A 821 -27.46 8.40 14.10
C ASP A 821 -27.86 6.98 13.73
N PHE A 822 -28.90 6.47 14.38
CA PHE A 822 -29.58 5.26 13.92
C PHE A 822 -30.47 5.58 12.70
N THR A 823 -30.76 4.57 11.90
CA THR A 823 -31.68 4.70 10.77
C THR A 823 -33.06 5.05 11.29
N THR A 824 -33.70 6.07 10.71
CA THR A 824 -35.06 6.49 11.10
C THR A 824 -36.00 5.29 11.19
N ILE A 825 -36.63 5.11 12.35
CA ILE A 825 -37.62 4.06 12.60
C ILE A 825 -38.97 4.60 12.09
N LEU A 826 -39.48 3.98 11.04
CA LEU A 826 -40.68 4.45 10.37
C LEU A 826 -41.93 4.29 11.25
N GLU A 827 -42.06 3.15 11.98
CA GLU A 827 -43.23 2.85 12.81
C GLU A 827 -42.86 1.89 13.94
N ILE A 828 -43.40 2.14 15.14
CA ILE A 828 -43.43 1.20 16.27
C ILE A 828 -44.87 0.90 16.61
N PRO A 829 -45.33 -0.34 16.35
CA PRO A 829 -46.71 -0.75 16.68
C PRO A 829 -47.02 -0.62 18.17
N PRO A 830 -48.32 -0.55 18.54
CA PRO A 830 -48.73 -0.49 19.93
C PRO A 830 -48.20 -1.66 20.76
N LEU A 831 -47.75 -1.38 21.99
CA LEU A 831 -47.21 -2.34 22.95
C LEU A 831 -45.99 -3.18 22.44
N LYS A 832 -45.29 -2.69 21.39
CA LYS A 832 -44.08 -3.33 20.89
C LYS A 832 -42.84 -2.48 21.13
N ASN A 833 -41.69 -3.12 21.00
CA ASN A 833 -40.38 -2.49 21.07
C ASN A 833 -39.61 -2.64 19.75
N THR A 834 -38.72 -1.69 19.47
CA THR A 834 -37.84 -1.70 18.32
C THR A 834 -36.45 -1.25 18.80
N ILE A 835 -35.41 -1.79 18.16
CA ILE A 835 -34.03 -1.50 18.54
C ILE A 835 -33.39 -0.63 17.45
N GLY A 836 -32.72 0.44 17.89
CA GLY A 836 -31.86 1.27 17.05
C GLY A 836 -30.41 1.28 17.59
N THR A 837 -29.42 1.22 16.75
CA THR A 837 -28.01 1.27 17.19
C THR A 837 -27.39 2.61 16.84
N ILE A 838 -26.82 3.29 17.85
CA ILE A 838 -26.04 4.52 17.68
C ILE A 838 -24.57 4.28 17.89
N GLY A 839 -23.72 5.03 17.19
CA GLY A 839 -22.28 5.13 17.44
C GLY A 839 -21.96 6.43 18.15
N VAL A 840 -21.28 6.39 19.27
CA VAL A 840 -20.87 7.60 20.00
C VAL A 840 -19.37 7.61 20.23
N ASP A 841 -18.69 8.65 19.77
CA ASP A 841 -17.31 8.96 20.14
C ASP A 841 -17.34 9.93 21.34
N PHE A 842 -16.91 9.42 22.49
CA PHE A 842 -16.85 10.20 23.72
C PHE A 842 -15.55 11.01 23.87
N ASN A 843 -14.61 10.90 22.93
CA ASN A 843 -13.29 11.49 23.02
C ASN A 843 -12.59 11.16 24.36
N ASP A 844 -12.69 9.88 24.78
CA ASP A 844 -12.17 9.33 26.04
C ASP A 844 -12.59 10.11 27.31
N SER A 845 -13.75 10.80 27.28
CA SER A 845 -14.28 11.63 28.34
C SER A 845 -15.56 11.05 28.94
N ILE A 846 -15.76 11.25 30.22
CA ILE A 846 -17.01 10.86 30.96
C ILE A 846 -18.10 11.94 30.92
N LYS A 847 -17.90 13.00 30.15
CA LYS A 847 -18.93 14.06 30.04
C LYS A 847 -20.19 13.50 29.41
N PRO A 848 -21.38 13.98 29.83
CA PRO A 848 -22.64 13.51 29.29
C PRO A 848 -22.80 13.92 27.82
N VAL A 849 -23.37 13.03 27.05
CA VAL A 849 -23.81 13.23 25.67
C VAL A 849 -25.28 13.61 25.73
N ASN A 850 -25.66 14.72 25.10
CA ASN A 850 -27.01 15.24 25.08
C ASN A 850 -27.54 15.34 23.66
N PHE A 851 -28.71 14.79 23.38
CA PHE A 851 -29.39 14.91 22.11
C PHE A 851 -30.92 14.79 22.27
N ASP A 852 -31.65 15.26 21.29
CA ASP A 852 -33.09 15.19 21.26
C ASP A 852 -33.53 13.99 20.40
N ILE A 853 -34.56 13.27 20.86
CA ILE A 853 -35.28 12.27 20.07
C ILE A 853 -36.61 12.84 19.68
N VAL A 854 -36.94 12.78 18.42
CA VAL A 854 -38.15 13.28 17.82
C VAL A 854 -39.00 12.09 17.31
N TRP A 855 -40.26 12.11 17.58
CA TRP A 855 -41.22 11.13 17.06
C TRP A 855 -42.58 11.79 16.78
N ALA A 856 -43.37 11.21 15.92
CA ALA A 856 -44.71 11.67 15.62
C ALA A 856 -45.77 10.73 16.21
N HIS A 857 -46.79 11.31 16.85
CA HIS A 857 -47.95 10.62 17.38
C HIS A 857 -49.19 11.42 17.06
N SER A 858 -50.26 10.79 16.53
CA SER A 858 -51.50 11.46 16.11
C SER A 858 -51.27 12.69 15.21
N GLY A 859 -50.24 12.69 14.37
CA GLY A 859 -49.92 13.80 13.48
C GLY A 859 -49.21 14.99 14.14
N MET A 860 -48.89 14.91 15.45
CA MET A 860 -48.10 15.92 16.16
C MET A 860 -46.68 15.40 16.44
N GLU A 861 -45.69 16.27 16.27
CA GLU A 861 -44.31 15.97 16.62
C GLU A 861 -44.05 16.16 18.12
N HIS A 862 -43.40 15.20 18.72
CA HIS A 862 -42.97 15.19 20.09
C HIS A 862 -41.46 15.14 20.16
N VAL A 863 -40.87 15.87 21.12
CA VAL A 863 -39.42 15.93 21.32
C VAL A 863 -39.08 15.60 22.77
N ALA A 864 -38.16 14.67 22.99
CA ALA A 864 -37.64 14.36 24.32
C ALA A 864 -36.11 14.50 24.35
N LYS A 865 -35.62 15.13 25.42
CA LYS A 865 -34.19 15.29 25.66
C LYS A 865 -33.61 14.05 26.32
N VAL A 866 -32.59 13.49 25.73
CA VAL A 866 -31.86 12.32 26.25
C VAL A 866 -30.47 12.75 26.66
N SER A 867 -30.03 12.35 27.85
CA SER A 867 -28.70 12.63 28.37
C SER A 867 -28.14 11.41 29.05
N PHE A 868 -26.91 11.00 28.68
CA PHE A 868 -26.21 9.91 29.35
C PHE A 868 -24.70 10.05 29.24
N SER A 869 -23.98 9.39 30.14
CA SER A 869 -22.49 9.31 30.11
C SER A 869 -22.02 7.87 30.05
N ALA A 870 -20.91 7.62 29.40
CA ALA A 870 -20.32 6.30 29.39
C ALA A 870 -19.59 6.01 30.72
N PRO A 871 -19.76 4.81 31.29
CA PRO A 871 -18.87 4.33 32.34
C PRO A 871 -17.43 4.24 31.81
N VAL A 872 -16.44 4.57 32.65
CA VAL A 872 -15.03 4.56 32.23
C VAL A 872 -14.60 3.22 31.65
N GLY A 873 -15.11 2.11 32.17
CA GLY A 873 -14.81 0.77 31.67
C GLY A 873 -15.29 0.47 30.25
N GLU A 874 -16.30 1.18 29.74
CA GLU A 874 -16.82 1.04 28.38
C GLU A 874 -16.09 1.96 27.37
N LEU A 875 -15.24 2.89 27.85
CA LEU A 875 -14.38 3.73 27.03
C LEU A 875 -13.07 3.02 26.63
N VAL A 876 -12.92 1.74 26.96
CA VAL A 876 -11.74 0.93 26.67
C VAL A 876 -12.08 -0.20 25.72
N GLN A 877 -11.19 -0.51 24.79
CA GLN A 877 -11.22 -1.67 23.91
C GLN A 877 -10.18 -2.71 24.34
N PRO A 878 -10.46 -4.02 24.23
CA PRO A 878 -9.53 -5.06 24.59
C PRO A 878 -8.26 -5.00 23.72
N PHE A 879 -7.10 -5.10 24.36
CA PHE A 879 -5.81 -5.14 23.69
C PHE A 879 -5.09 -6.44 24.06
N ILE A 880 -4.97 -7.37 23.10
CA ILE A 880 -4.38 -8.67 23.31
C ILE A 880 -2.86 -8.55 23.27
N MET A 881 -2.18 -8.95 24.34
CA MET A 881 -0.72 -8.99 24.41
C MET A 881 -0.19 -10.16 25.25
N GLN A 882 1.06 -10.54 25.02
CA GLN A 882 1.75 -11.54 25.84
C GLN A 882 2.23 -10.91 27.15
N GLU A 883 2.35 -11.74 28.20
CA GLU A 883 2.75 -11.30 29.55
C GLU A 883 4.13 -10.64 29.57
N SER A 884 5.10 -11.15 28.82
CA SER A 884 6.43 -10.55 28.68
C SER A 884 6.38 -9.12 28.11
N LEU A 885 5.51 -8.87 27.13
CA LEU A 885 5.28 -7.54 26.56
C LEU A 885 4.55 -6.63 27.55
N PHE A 886 3.59 -7.17 28.31
CA PHE A 886 2.89 -6.45 29.37
C PHE A 886 3.86 -5.90 30.41
N LEU A 887 4.73 -6.75 30.96
CA LEU A 887 5.73 -6.36 31.96
C LEU A 887 6.74 -5.33 31.42
N SER A 888 7.17 -5.50 30.18
CA SER A 888 8.05 -4.52 29.53
C SER A 888 7.35 -3.16 29.34
N LYS A 889 6.09 -3.14 28.91
CA LYS A 889 5.32 -1.88 28.78
C LYS A 889 4.99 -1.27 30.13
N GLN A 890 4.66 -2.06 31.14
CA GLN A 890 4.40 -1.62 32.49
C GLN A 890 5.65 -0.97 33.11
N SER A 891 6.84 -1.54 32.92
CA SER A 891 8.09 -0.97 33.44
C SER A 891 8.39 0.43 32.84
N ASN A 892 8.00 0.66 31.59
CA ASN A 892 8.15 1.95 30.91
C ASN A 892 7.14 3.01 31.37
N LEU A 893 6.02 2.60 31.99
CA LEU A 893 4.94 3.45 32.47
C LEU A 893 4.97 3.66 34.00
N ARG A 894 6.14 3.59 34.62
CA ARG A 894 6.30 3.87 36.05
C ARG A 894 6.38 5.38 36.34
N GLY A 895 6.14 5.74 37.61
CA GLY A 895 6.21 7.12 38.07
C GLY A 895 4.89 7.87 37.88
N MET A 896 4.88 8.97 37.15
CA MET A 896 3.66 9.79 36.98
C MET A 896 2.52 9.10 36.27
N ASN A 897 2.84 8.07 35.48
CA ASN A 897 1.89 7.27 34.71
C ASN A 897 1.39 6.01 35.43
N GLU A 898 1.80 5.83 36.68
CA GLU A 898 1.41 4.73 37.54
C GLU A 898 0.52 5.21 38.69
N GLN A 899 -0.65 4.63 38.79
CA GLN A 899 -1.63 4.92 39.82
C GLN A 899 -1.88 3.67 40.64
N THR A 900 -1.78 3.75 41.96
CA THR A 900 -1.95 2.58 42.85
C THR A 900 -3.00 2.84 43.92
N ALA A 901 -3.74 1.80 44.33
CA ALA A 901 -4.69 1.86 45.41
C ALA A 901 -4.75 0.52 46.17
N LYS A 902 -4.84 0.59 47.48
CA LYS A 902 -5.04 -0.57 48.37
C LYS A 902 -6.40 -0.50 49.02
N PHE A 903 -7.16 -1.56 49.02
CA PHE A 903 -8.50 -1.64 49.58
C PHE A 903 -8.91 -3.09 49.89
N SER A 904 -9.94 -3.25 50.73
CA SER A 904 -10.47 -4.57 51.06
C SER A 904 -11.46 -5.05 50.00
N LEU A 905 -11.34 -6.33 49.59
CA LEU A 905 -12.21 -6.96 48.62
C LEU A 905 -13.54 -7.33 49.25
N LYS A 906 -14.63 -7.13 48.50
CA LYS A 906 -15.97 -7.59 48.92
C LYS A 906 -16.01 -9.14 49.08
N PRO A 907 -16.55 -9.67 50.18
CA PRO A 907 -16.75 -11.09 50.32
C PRO A 907 -17.58 -11.67 49.19
N SER A 908 -17.17 -12.75 48.57
CA SER A 908 -17.81 -13.41 47.41
C SER A 908 -17.61 -12.74 46.04
N CYS A 909 -16.72 -11.77 45.89
CA CYS A 909 -16.42 -11.12 44.60
C CYS A 909 -15.21 -11.78 43.91
N SER A 910 -15.38 -12.28 42.69
CA SER A 910 -14.27 -12.73 41.88
C SER A 910 -13.72 -11.51 41.10
N VAL A 911 -12.42 -11.18 41.37
CA VAL A 911 -11.77 -10.04 40.71
C VAL A 911 -11.85 -10.16 39.20
N LEU A 912 -11.58 -11.36 38.66
CA LEU A 912 -11.55 -11.61 37.22
C LEU A 912 -12.92 -11.33 36.55
N THR A 913 -13.97 -11.95 37.06
CA THR A 913 -15.31 -11.82 36.47
C THR A 913 -15.86 -10.40 36.61
N THR A 914 -15.69 -9.81 37.79
CA THR A 914 -16.24 -8.48 38.11
C THR A 914 -15.54 -7.38 37.29
N VAL A 915 -14.22 -7.47 37.09
CA VAL A 915 -13.50 -6.49 36.25
C VAL A 915 -13.89 -6.67 34.78
N LEU A 916 -14.04 -7.89 34.26
CA LEU A 916 -14.43 -8.11 32.87
C LEU A 916 -15.87 -7.71 32.57
N GLU A 917 -16.78 -7.90 33.54
CA GLU A 917 -18.19 -7.44 33.41
C GLU A 917 -18.26 -5.90 33.36
N ALA A 918 -17.43 -5.22 34.16
CA ALA A 918 -17.49 -3.77 34.30
C ALA A 918 -16.60 -3.01 33.31
N CYS A 919 -15.53 -3.65 32.84
CA CYS A 919 -14.56 -3.06 31.92
C CYS A 919 -14.35 -3.95 30.70
N ASN A 920 -14.19 -3.34 29.54
CA ASN A 920 -13.92 -4.05 28.28
C ASN A 920 -12.41 -4.30 28.10
N PHE A 921 -11.80 -5.05 29.04
CA PHE A 921 -10.39 -5.44 29.00
C PHE A 921 -10.18 -6.81 28.39
N SER A 922 -8.96 -7.10 27.90
CA SER A 922 -8.45 -8.45 27.65
C SER A 922 -7.69 -8.95 28.87
N VAL A 923 -7.78 -10.25 29.16
CA VAL A 923 -6.98 -10.91 30.20
C VAL A 923 -5.62 -11.26 29.60
N VAL A 924 -4.54 -10.85 30.27
CA VAL A 924 -3.16 -11.15 29.88
C VAL A 924 -2.66 -12.37 30.64
N SER A 925 -2.82 -12.40 31.96
CA SER A 925 -2.52 -13.54 32.80
C SER A 925 -3.38 -13.55 34.08
N SER A 926 -3.69 -14.76 34.55
CA SER A 926 -4.41 -14.96 35.79
C SER A 926 -3.77 -16.15 36.53
N SER A 927 -2.74 -15.91 37.33
CA SER A 927 -2.01 -16.92 38.06
C SER A 927 -1.72 -16.43 39.48
N ASP A 928 -1.82 -17.36 40.46
CA ASP A 928 -1.37 -17.18 41.84
C ASP A 928 -1.77 -15.84 42.48
N ASN A 929 -3.07 -15.50 42.45
CA ASN A 929 -3.62 -14.26 43.01
C ASN A 929 -3.18 -12.95 42.29
N VAL A 930 -2.55 -13.04 41.14
CA VAL A 930 -2.18 -11.87 40.30
C VAL A 930 -2.99 -11.88 39.01
N TYR A 931 -3.79 -10.84 38.79
CA TYR A 931 -4.62 -10.67 37.64
C TYR A 931 -4.09 -9.50 36.81
N ARG A 932 -3.79 -9.72 35.54
CA ARG A 932 -3.31 -8.69 34.61
C ARG A 932 -4.28 -8.50 33.45
N PHE A 933 -4.68 -7.28 33.25
CA PHE A 933 -5.62 -6.87 32.20
C PHE A 933 -4.99 -5.82 31.32
N ALA A 934 -5.26 -5.88 30.03
CA ALA A 934 -4.80 -4.90 29.07
C ALA A 934 -5.93 -4.39 28.18
N GLY A 935 -5.89 -3.11 27.90
CA GLY A 935 -6.82 -2.44 27.00
C GLY A 935 -6.19 -1.18 26.39
N GLN A 936 -6.92 -0.56 25.49
CA GLN A 936 -6.58 0.74 24.94
C GLN A 936 -7.82 1.62 24.90
N THR A 937 -7.69 2.95 25.08
CA THR A 937 -8.83 3.86 25.00
C THR A 937 -9.45 3.83 23.61
N THR A 938 -10.76 4.11 23.54
CA THR A 938 -11.51 3.94 22.30
C THR A 938 -11.15 4.98 21.25
N SER A 939 -11.06 6.26 21.64
CA SER A 939 -10.81 7.38 20.71
C SER A 939 -9.33 7.57 20.39
N GLN A 940 -8.48 7.73 21.40
CA GLN A 940 -7.05 8.07 21.22
C GLN A 940 -6.12 6.85 21.16
N LYS A 941 -6.62 5.64 21.41
CA LYS A 941 -5.85 4.38 21.41
C LYS A 941 -4.69 4.36 22.43
N VAL A 942 -4.85 5.09 23.54
CA VAL A 942 -3.86 5.11 24.65
C VAL A 942 -3.89 3.78 25.38
N LEU A 943 -2.72 3.18 25.61
CA LEU A 943 -2.60 1.90 26.32
C LEU A 943 -2.93 2.05 27.80
N VAL A 944 -3.78 1.14 28.31
CA VAL A 944 -4.19 1.05 29.72
C VAL A 944 -3.85 -0.36 30.21
N LEU A 945 -2.97 -0.45 31.19
CA LEU A 945 -2.57 -1.69 31.83
C LEU A 945 -3.08 -1.72 33.27
N CYS A 946 -3.76 -2.78 33.67
CA CYS A 946 -4.30 -2.92 35.01
C CYS A 946 -3.79 -4.21 35.66
N THR A 947 -3.18 -4.14 36.84
CA THR A 947 -2.69 -5.27 37.63
C THR A 947 -3.38 -5.26 38.98
N ALA A 948 -4.04 -6.36 39.31
CA ALA A 948 -4.64 -6.56 40.63
C ALA A 948 -3.95 -7.73 41.33
N ILE A 949 -3.40 -7.49 42.51
CA ILE A 949 -2.78 -8.50 43.37
C ILE A 949 -3.66 -8.69 44.59
N VAL A 950 -4.15 -9.91 44.78
CA VAL A 950 -5.05 -10.26 45.89
C VAL A 950 -4.25 -10.93 47.00
N ASN A 951 -4.22 -10.29 48.16
CA ASN A 951 -3.56 -10.81 49.37
C ASN A 951 -4.62 -11.03 50.45
N GLU A 952 -5.06 -12.27 50.64
CA GLU A 952 -6.16 -12.69 51.54
C GLU A 952 -7.47 -11.94 51.26
N ASN A 953 -7.77 -10.84 51.96
CA ASN A 953 -8.94 -9.98 51.77
C ASN A 953 -8.62 -8.60 51.23
N ASN A 954 -7.35 -8.28 50.96
CA ASN A 954 -6.92 -6.98 50.47
C ASN A 954 -6.48 -7.09 49.01
N VAL A 955 -6.77 -6.07 48.23
CA VAL A 955 -6.38 -5.95 46.82
C VAL A 955 -5.43 -4.77 46.67
N ASP A 956 -4.26 -5.01 46.09
CA ASP A 956 -3.33 -4.02 45.62
C ASP A 956 -3.57 -3.82 44.11
N LEU A 957 -4.24 -2.73 43.74
CA LEU A 957 -4.59 -2.40 42.36
C LEU A 957 -3.62 -1.37 41.81
N THR A 958 -3.01 -1.67 40.67
CA THR A 958 -2.12 -0.76 39.94
C THR A 958 -2.64 -0.56 38.52
N VAL A 959 -2.80 0.70 38.11
CA VAL A 959 -3.17 1.08 36.74
C VAL A 959 -2.05 1.93 36.14
N ASN A 960 -1.52 1.51 35.00
CA ASN A 960 -0.48 2.21 34.25
C ASN A 960 -1.08 2.72 32.94
N CYS A 961 -1.05 4.05 32.73
CA CYS A 961 -1.60 4.70 31.54
C CYS A 961 -0.77 5.95 31.19
N ASN A 962 -0.52 6.18 29.87
CA ASN A 962 0.16 7.40 29.43
C ASN A 962 -0.64 8.67 29.72
N ASP A 963 -1.98 8.57 29.77
CA ASP A 963 -2.86 9.64 30.24
C ASP A 963 -3.12 9.44 31.74
N ALA A 964 -2.48 10.27 32.57
CA ALA A 964 -2.59 10.20 34.02
C ALA A 964 -4.02 10.48 34.52
N ILE A 965 -4.79 11.31 33.80
CA ILE A 965 -6.17 11.66 34.17
C ILE A 965 -7.05 10.42 33.93
N PHE A 966 -6.98 9.81 32.75
CA PHE A 966 -7.73 8.62 32.43
C PHE A 966 -7.32 7.44 33.32
N GLY A 967 -6.03 7.28 33.62
CA GLY A 967 -5.52 6.28 34.56
C GLY A 967 -6.13 6.40 35.97
N SER A 968 -6.20 7.63 36.48
CA SER A 968 -6.80 7.91 37.80
C SER A 968 -8.31 7.63 37.82
N MET A 969 -9.02 7.99 36.75
CA MET A 969 -10.43 7.70 36.59
C MET A 969 -10.69 6.19 36.53
N MET A 970 -9.88 5.44 35.81
CA MET A 970 -9.96 3.99 35.70
C MET A 970 -9.66 3.30 37.03
N LEU A 971 -8.61 3.74 37.74
CA LEU A 971 -8.28 3.24 39.08
C LEU A 971 -9.46 3.40 40.05
N THR A 972 -10.02 4.61 40.09
CA THR A 972 -11.16 4.94 40.96
C THR A 972 -12.41 4.11 40.60
N PHE A 973 -12.65 3.91 39.31
CA PHE A 973 -13.77 3.12 38.82
C PHE A 973 -13.65 1.66 39.22
N VAL A 974 -12.49 1.02 38.94
CA VAL A 974 -12.25 -0.40 39.29
C VAL A 974 -12.23 -0.60 40.81
N LYS A 975 -11.62 0.30 41.57
CA LYS A 975 -11.65 0.28 43.03
C LYS A 975 -13.10 0.29 43.54
N ASN A 976 -13.94 1.19 43.06
CA ASN A 976 -15.34 1.33 43.51
C ASN A 976 -16.16 0.06 43.23
N ILE A 977 -15.86 -0.67 42.17
CA ILE A 977 -16.57 -1.90 41.79
C ILE A 977 -16.14 -3.05 42.67
N LEU A 978 -14.84 -3.18 42.97
CA LEU A 978 -14.28 -4.26 43.76
C LEU A 978 -14.48 -4.06 45.27
N SER A 979 -14.61 -2.83 45.75
CA SER A 979 -14.80 -2.47 47.17
C SER A 979 -16.27 -2.38 47.59
N LYS A 980 -17.19 -2.28 46.66
CA LYS A 980 -18.64 -2.27 46.89
C LYS A 980 -19.15 -3.70 46.80
#